data_d3ebc6768422a502f912c1771ed422b3
#
_entry.id   d3ebc6768422a502f912c1771ed422b3
#
_cell.length_a   1.000
_cell.length_b   1.000
_cell.length_c   1.000
_cell.angle_alpha   90.00
_cell.angle_beta   90.00
_cell.angle_gamma   90.00
#
_symmetry.space_group_name_H-M   'P 1'
#
loop_
_entity.id
_entity.type
_entity.pdbx_description
1 polymer ?
#
loop_
_entity_poly.entity_id
_entity_poly.type
_entity_poly.pdbx_seq_one_letter_code
_entity_poly.pdbx_strand_id
1 'polypeptide(L)'
;MAQTKTITGVVVDATGEPVIGASVLEVGTTNGTITDVDGNFTIQVPVGAKLDVSYIGYKTQQIVVGVPNTYKVILKEDAEMLDEVVVTGYGMSQKRSLMTNSISKLDDKVLQNAAMSNAAQSLQGTVSGLRVTNTSGKPGSSPNIVLRGGASINKNLEGPLVVVDGLVRSMDDINPSDIESIQVLKDAASTAIYGARANNGVILVTTKKGVEGRTQITYKFKGGVNFAREGYKYLDAGDYLYYQRLGWQRTNGGTSMENQKGFGVNSGVDLAFMTDANKHLLNEGWRSMADPVDPDKTLIFRNHAGELHDLTFRNAAFTQDHYLNLSGGNDKGTFSSSLGYYSEDGQIISTNYQRVNGTINGSYKLLPVLTVNAGGSFSWSKMPDLWTYDLKSPWNGETGEYELFYRTMSMFPTWNPWNEDGSPAAGWSNQDGNPYYWKDKLTRSTTNRKTSFNIGFALEILPQQLFLNGNSSMYYTDSQFELFEKKYQQIGQASNTNRNASQTNTKVFQQQHALTLEYKKGFSGHNINAMAGGEYFDYQYQNLEARVSGAPTDDIPTLNAGTNRTYTTSVKTGYRILSGFARVDYDYNYRYMVSLVARYDGISKLSDNRWGFFPGISAGWNVHEEAFFKDSKFAEVVSLIKPR
;
A
#
# COMPACT_ATOMS: atom_id res chain seq x y z
N MET A 1 -32.88 -31.50 16.68
CA MET A 1 -32.67 -30.17 16.11
C MET A 1 -33.01 -29.16 17.19
N ALA A 2 -32.09 -28.24 17.54
CA ALA A 2 -32.42 -27.18 18.49
C ALA A 2 -33.49 -26.27 17.86
N GLN A 3 -34.53 -25.98 18.62
CA GLN A 3 -35.64 -25.13 18.16
C GLN A 3 -35.11 -23.70 18.00
N THR A 4 -34.96 -23.21 16.77
CA THR A 4 -34.54 -21.83 16.47
C THR A 4 -35.70 -20.87 16.73
N LYS A 5 -35.40 -19.72 17.27
CA LYS A 5 -36.32 -18.65 17.65
C LYS A 5 -35.92 -17.35 16.99
N THR A 6 -36.88 -16.59 16.51
CA THR A 6 -36.63 -15.24 16.01
C THR A 6 -36.59 -14.28 17.19
N ILE A 7 -35.45 -13.59 17.35
CA ILE A 7 -35.22 -12.59 18.37
C ILE A 7 -35.17 -11.21 17.72
N THR A 8 -35.87 -10.27 18.32
CA THR A 8 -35.82 -8.84 17.96
C THR A 8 -35.23 -8.05 19.12
N GLY A 9 -34.67 -6.92 18.84
CA GLY A 9 -34.18 -6.04 19.90
C GLY A 9 -33.78 -4.66 19.39
N VAL A 10 -33.47 -3.77 20.34
CA VAL A 10 -32.94 -2.44 20.06
C VAL A 10 -31.63 -2.27 20.79
N VAL A 11 -30.64 -1.72 20.10
CA VAL A 11 -29.33 -1.36 20.66
C VAL A 11 -29.31 0.15 20.80
N VAL A 12 -29.09 0.61 22.03
CA VAL A 12 -28.98 2.03 22.36
C VAL A 12 -27.69 2.29 23.13
N ASP A 13 -27.25 3.51 23.16
CA ASP A 13 -26.15 3.95 24.03
C ASP A 13 -26.64 4.24 25.46
N ALA A 14 -25.72 4.72 26.32
CA ALA A 14 -26.03 5.06 27.72
C ALA A 14 -27.00 6.24 27.83
N THR A 15 -27.13 7.08 26.81
CA THR A 15 -28.06 8.22 26.75
C THR A 15 -29.44 7.82 26.20
N GLY A 16 -29.56 6.61 25.65
CA GLY A 16 -30.76 6.07 25.05
C GLY A 16 -30.89 6.35 23.55
N GLU A 17 -29.85 6.91 22.90
CA GLU A 17 -29.83 7.10 21.46
C GLU A 17 -29.58 5.77 20.73
N PRO A 18 -30.23 5.54 19.56
CA PRO A 18 -30.04 4.29 18.81
C PRO A 18 -28.63 4.18 18.24
N VAL A 19 -28.00 3.02 18.40
CA VAL A 19 -26.68 2.72 17.83
C VAL A 19 -26.87 2.06 16.47
N ILE A 20 -26.65 2.82 15.40
CA ILE A 20 -26.83 2.40 14.01
C ILE A 20 -25.62 1.57 13.55
N GLY A 21 -25.86 0.40 12.93
CA GLY A 21 -24.77 -0.44 12.39
C GLY A 21 -24.04 -1.26 13.45
N ALA A 22 -24.57 -1.39 14.67
CA ALA A 22 -24.01 -2.29 15.68
C ALA A 22 -24.11 -3.74 15.20
N SER A 23 -23.03 -4.50 15.35
CA SER A 23 -22.99 -5.93 15.00
C SER A 23 -23.58 -6.76 16.13
N VAL A 24 -24.49 -7.68 15.76
CA VAL A 24 -25.11 -8.68 16.66
C VAL A 24 -24.76 -10.06 16.12
N LEU A 25 -23.85 -10.78 16.79
CA LEU A 25 -23.28 -12.04 16.31
C LEU A 25 -23.52 -13.16 17.31
N GLU A 26 -23.96 -14.32 16.84
CA GLU A 26 -24.06 -15.53 17.65
C GLU A 26 -22.65 -16.10 17.91
N VAL A 27 -22.28 -16.20 19.19
CA VAL A 27 -20.95 -16.62 19.63
C VAL A 27 -20.59 -18.00 19.10
N GLY A 28 -19.47 -18.10 18.43
CA GLY A 28 -18.95 -19.36 17.87
C GLY A 28 -19.55 -19.75 16.52
N THR A 29 -20.32 -18.88 15.88
CA THR A 29 -20.91 -19.10 14.55
C THR A 29 -20.66 -17.90 13.62
N THR A 30 -21.08 -18.03 12.36
CA THR A 30 -21.12 -16.92 11.39
C THR A 30 -22.51 -16.28 11.28
N ASN A 31 -23.46 -16.71 12.13
CA ASN A 31 -24.81 -16.19 12.13
C ASN A 31 -24.85 -14.82 12.84
N GLY A 32 -25.14 -13.76 12.10
CA GLY A 32 -25.15 -12.39 12.62
C GLY A 32 -26.02 -11.44 11.81
N THR A 33 -26.31 -10.29 12.39
CA THR A 33 -27.03 -9.17 11.78
C THR A 33 -26.43 -7.84 12.23
N ILE A 34 -26.86 -6.74 11.63
CA ILE A 34 -26.52 -5.37 12.03
C ILE A 34 -27.79 -4.60 12.38
N THR A 35 -27.67 -3.61 13.26
CA THR A 35 -28.79 -2.72 13.61
C THR A 35 -29.10 -1.74 12.49
N ASP A 36 -30.41 -1.44 12.33
CA ASP A 36 -30.92 -0.44 11.39
C ASP A 36 -30.77 1.01 11.92
N VAL A 37 -31.36 1.97 11.20
CA VAL A 37 -31.29 3.41 11.54
C VAL A 37 -31.94 3.79 12.87
N ASP A 38 -32.84 2.94 13.38
CA ASP A 38 -33.51 3.09 14.67
C ASP A 38 -32.87 2.20 15.75
N GLY A 39 -31.72 1.59 15.44
CA GLY A 39 -30.99 0.69 16.35
C GLY A 39 -31.62 -0.70 16.48
N ASN A 40 -32.64 -1.07 15.69
CA ASN A 40 -33.30 -2.35 15.80
C ASN A 40 -32.54 -3.46 15.07
N PHE A 41 -32.63 -4.68 15.61
CA PHE A 41 -32.09 -5.86 14.97
C PHE A 41 -33.11 -7.05 15.03
N THR A 42 -32.93 -7.95 14.10
CA THR A 42 -33.66 -9.23 14.07
C THR A 42 -32.70 -10.34 13.70
N ILE A 43 -32.66 -11.42 14.51
CA ILE A 43 -31.80 -12.58 14.28
C ILE A 43 -32.50 -13.87 14.65
N GLN A 44 -32.24 -14.97 13.94
CA GLN A 44 -32.72 -16.30 14.26
C GLN A 44 -31.64 -17.12 14.95
N VAL A 45 -31.86 -17.54 16.19
CA VAL A 45 -30.86 -18.25 17.00
C VAL A 45 -31.53 -19.30 17.88
N PRO A 46 -30.83 -20.35 18.33
CA PRO A 46 -31.33 -21.32 19.30
C PRO A 46 -31.58 -20.67 20.67
N VAL A 47 -32.53 -21.22 21.42
CA VAL A 47 -32.71 -20.84 22.82
C VAL A 47 -31.47 -21.24 23.63
N GLY A 48 -30.94 -20.33 24.44
CA GLY A 48 -29.68 -20.49 25.18
C GLY A 48 -28.44 -20.01 24.43
N ALA A 49 -28.57 -19.59 23.14
CA ALA A 49 -27.46 -18.99 22.41
C ALA A 49 -26.99 -17.71 23.09
N LYS A 50 -25.68 -17.44 22.96
CA LYS A 50 -25.07 -16.18 23.40
C LYS A 50 -24.89 -15.27 22.18
N LEU A 51 -25.35 -14.04 22.30
CA LEU A 51 -25.16 -13.01 21.27
C LEU A 51 -24.19 -11.96 21.78
N ASP A 52 -23.14 -11.71 21.02
CA ASP A 52 -22.23 -10.59 21.24
C ASP A 52 -22.74 -9.38 20.44
N VAL A 53 -23.06 -8.30 21.14
CA VAL A 53 -23.44 -7.03 20.55
C VAL A 53 -22.26 -6.06 20.68
N SER A 54 -21.73 -5.62 19.55
CA SER A 54 -20.53 -4.79 19.49
C SER A 54 -20.69 -3.63 18.52
N TYR A 55 -20.08 -2.50 18.88
CA TYR A 55 -19.96 -1.32 18.02
C TYR A 55 -18.65 -0.59 18.28
N ILE A 56 -18.11 0.09 17.29
CA ILE A 56 -16.83 0.81 17.42
C ILE A 56 -16.96 1.90 18.49
N GLY A 57 -16.09 1.86 19.51
CA GLY A 57 -16.11 2.81 20.63
C GLY A 57 -16.95 2.38 21.82
N TYR A 58 -17.56 1.21 21.78
CA TYR A 58 -18.37 0.67 22.87
C TYR A 58 -17.87 -0.70 23.34
N LYS A 59 -18.07 -1.00 24.62
CA LYS A 59 -17.80 -2.33 25.18
C LYS A 59 -18.76 -3.35 24.60
N THR A 60 -18.21 -4.45 24.07
CA THR A 60 -19.04 -5.59 23.63
C THR A 60 -19.88 -6.09 24.77
N GLN A 61 -21.17 -6.16 24.56
CA GLN A 61 -22.13 -6.71 25.55
C GLN A 61 -22.62 -8.07 25.08
N GLN A 62 -22.48 -9.06 25.95
CA GLN A 62 -23.01 -10.40 25.69
C GLN A 62 -24.38 -10.55 26.31
N ILE A 63 -25.36 -11.00 25.52
CA ILE A 63 -26.69 -11.37 25.98
C ILE A 63 -26.95 -12.87 25.77
N VAL A 64 -27.66 -13.50 26.70
CA VAL A 64 -28.08 -14.91 26.58
C VAL A 64 -29.53 -14.94 26.18
N VAL A 65 -29.84 -15.67 25.11
CA VAL A 65 -31.20 -15.81 24.58
C VAL A 65 -32.03 -16.71 25.47
N GLY A 66 -32.99 -16.12 26.18
CA GLY A 66 -33.90 -16.79 27.10
C GLY A 66 -35.35 -16.88 26.58
N VAL A 67 -36.31 -16.79 27.52
CA VAL A 67 -37.73 -16.82 27.23
C VAL A 67 -38.25 -15.61 26.43
N PRO A 68 -37.78 -14.34 26.70
CA PRO A 68 -38.22 -13.18 25.92
C PRO A 68 -37.81 -13.24 24.46
N ASN A 69 -38.64 -12.66 23.57
CA ASN A 69 -38.32 -12.51 22.14
C ASN A 69 -37.71 -11.16 21.82
N THR A 70 -37.83 -10.18 22.73
CA THR A 70 -37.38 -8.82 22.51
C THR A 70 -36.33 -8.43 23.57
N TYR A 71 -35.23 -7.83 23.15
CA TYR A 71 -34.14 -7.42 24.01
C TYR A 71 -33.83 -5.94 23.81
N LYS A 72 -33.56 -5.24 24.91
CA LYS A 72 -32.95 -3.90 24.88
C LYS A 72 -31.50 -4.03 25.34
N VAL A 73 -30.56 -3.70 24.47
CA VAL A 73 -29.12 -3.73 24.75
C VAL A 73 -28.63 -2.30 24.90
N ILE A 74 -28.03 -1.99 26.04
CA ILE A 74 -27.46 -0.67 26.28
C ILE A 74 -25.94 -0.84 26.20
N LEU A 75 -25.33 -0.34 25.12
CA LEU A 75 -23.89 -0.30 25.00
C LEU A 75 -23.32 0.84 25.83
N LYS A 76 -22.31 0.52 26.60
CA LYS A 76 -21.53 1.53 27.34
C LYS A 76 -20.30 1.86 26.55
N GLU A 77 -19.94 3.15 26.50
CA GLU A 77 -18.68 3.58 25.90
C GLU A 77 -17.49 2.82 26.47
N ASP A 78 -16.59 2.42 25.61
CA ASP A 78 -15.39 1.68 26.01
C ASP A 78 -14.38 2.63 26.63
N ALA A 79 -14.46 2.79 27.96
CA ALA A 79 -13.48 3.55 28.73
C ALA A 79 -12.05 2.93 28.65
N GLU A 80 -11.91 1.69 28.16
CA GLU A 80 -10.59 1.07 27.95
C GLU A 80 -9.79 1.76 26.85
N MET A 81 -10.40 2.52 25.92
CA MET A 81 -9.65 3.40 25.03
C MET A 81 -8.75 4.41 25.77
N LEU A 82 -9.04 4.74 27.01
CA LEU A 82 -8.22 5.64 27.84
C LEU A 82 -7.00 4.92 28.43
N ASP A 83 -7.08 3.62 28.63
CA ASP A 83 -5.98 2.78 29.15
C ASP A 83 -5.15 2.11 28.04
N GLU A 84 -5.47 2.37 26.79
CA GLU A 84 -4.71 1.88 25.65
C GLU A 84 -3.24 2.31 25.73
N VAL A 85 -2.34 1.35 25.64
CA VAL A 85 -0.90 1.60 25.64
C VAL A 85 -0.43 1.85 24.20
N VAL A 86 0.24 2.96 24.00
CA VAL A 86 0.74 3.42 22.69
C VAL A 86 2.26 3.42 22.72
N VAL A 87 2.91 2.86 21.71
CA VAL A 87 4.38 2.91 21.55
C VAL A 87 4.77 4.30 21.07
N THR A 88 5.66 4.97 21.80
CA THR A 88 6.09 6.35 21.51
C THR A 88 7.48 6.45 20.88
N GLY A 89 8.12 5.31 20.62
CA GLY A 89 9.45 5.19 20.00
C GLY A 89 10.48 4.54 20.92
N TYR A 90 11.47 3.88 20.34
CA TYR A 90 12.59 3.21 21.03
C TYR A 90 12.16 2.27 22.17
N GLY A 91 10.99 1.62 22.03
CA GLY A 91 10.47 0.70 23.04
C GLY A 91 9.70 1.36 24.19
N MET A 92 9.70 2.69 24.30
CA MET A 92 8.84 3.37 25.26
C MET A 92 7.38 3.20 24.91
N SER A 93 6.59 2.97 25.92
CA SER A 93 5.13 2.90 25.80
C SER A 93 4.48 3.80 26.85
N GLN A 94 3.36 4.43 26.51
CA GLN A 94 2.62 5.34 27.38
C GLN A 94 1.12 5.11 27.21
N LYS A 95 0.36 5.26 28.29
CA LYS A 95 -1.10 5.23 28.19
C LYS A 95 -1.60 6.39 27.34
N ARG A 96 -2.57 6.14 26.47
CA ARG A 96 -3.15 7.15 25.57
C ARG A 96 -3.71 8.36 26.32
N SER A 97 -4.29 8.14 27.50
CA SER A 97 -4.78 9.19 28.41
C SER A 97 -3.69 10.16 28.86
N LEU A 98 -2.43 9.73 28.92
CA LEU A 98 -1.30 10.54 29.35
C LEU A 98 -0.51 11.20 28.23
N MET A 99 -0.85 10.89 26.97
CA MET A 99 -0.12 11.42 25.83
C MET A 99 -0.47 12.88 25.59
N THR A 100 0.54 13.73 25.47
CA THR A 100 0.41 15.15 25.11
C THR A 100 0.38 15.39 23.61
N ASN A 101 0.60 14.34 22.80
CA ASN A 101 0.78 14.40 21.36
C ASN A 101 -0.44 13.84 20.61
N SER A 102 -0.65 14.29 19.36
CA SER A 102 -1.69 13.74 18.48
C SER A 102 -1.17 12.49 17.76
N ILE A 103 -1.54 11.33 18.25
CA ILE A 103 -1.23 10.04 17.61
C ILE A 103 -2.53 9.40 17.16
N SER A 104 -2.56 8.95 15.91
CA SER A 104 -3.64 8.09 15.41
C SER A 104 -3.14 6.66 15.39
N LYS A 105 -3.88 5.73 15.99
CA LYS A 105 -3.61 4.30 15.97
C LYS A 105 -4.67 3.60 15.13
N LEU A 106 -4.23 2.67 14.31
CA LEU A 106 -5.06 1.72 13.60
C LEU A 106 -4.75 0.33 14.11
N ASP A 107 -5.78 -0.37 14.48
CA ASP A 107 -5.70 -1.76 14.93
C ASP A 107 -5.80 -2.73 13.75
N ASP A 108 -5.45 -3.97 14.00
CA ASP A 108 -5.43 -5.05 13.01
C ASP A 108 -6.80 -5.29 12.34
N LYS A 109 -7.91 -4.98 13.00
CA LYS A 109 -9.27 -5.14 12.44
C LYS A 109 -9.47 -4.36 11.13
N VAL A 110 -8.92 -3.15 11.02
CA VAL A 110 -8.99 -2.34 9.80
C VAL A 110 -8.14 -2.95 8.69
N LEU A 111 -7.01 -3.56 9.05
CA LEU A 111 -6.04 -4.15 8.12
C LEU A 111 -6.49 -5.50 7.53
N GLN A 112 -7.51 -6.12 8.15
CA GLN A 112 -7.95 -7.48 7.78
C GLN A 112 -9.08 -7.51 6.75
N ASN A 113 -9.69 -6.38 6.40
CA ASN A 113 -10.96 -6.34 5.65
C ASN A 113 -10.82 -6.62 4.14
N ALA A 114 -9.63 -6.55 3.55
CA ALA A 114 -9.42 -6.82 2.13
C ALA A 114 -8.07 -7.51 1.87
N ALA A 115 -7.97 -8.18 0.71
CA ALA A 115 -6.68 -8.63 0.19
C ALA A 115 -5.97 -7.42 -0.41
N MET A 116 -4.79 -7.09 0.12
CA MET A 116 -4.00 -5.92 -0.28
C MET A 116 -2.57 -6.30 -0.60
N SER A 117 -2.06 -5.81 -1.72
CA SER A 117 -0.65 -6.01 -2.10
C SER A 117 0.33 -5.29 -1.18
N ASN A 118 -0.11 -4.17 -0.57
CA ASN A 118 0.72 -3.32 0.27
C ASN A 118 -0.08 -2.84 1.50
N ALA A 119 0.52 -3.00 2.69
CA ALA A 119 -0.08 -2.56 3.95
C ALA A 119 -0.39 -1.05 3.99
N ALA A 120 0.37 -0.24 3.24
CA ALA A 120 0.13 1.20 3.15
C ALA A 120 -1.22 1.58 2.51
N GLN A 121 -1.81 0.70 1.70
CA GLN A 121 -3.13 0.92 1.11
C GLN A 121 -4.24 0.97 2.16
N SER A 122 -4.08 0.23 3.26
CA SER A 122 -5.05 0.23 4.36
C SER A 122 -5.15 1.55 5.11
N LEU A 123 -4.14 2.42 4.96
CA LEU A 123 -4.13 3.75 5.56
C LEU A 123 -5.03 4.76 4.84
N GLN A 124 -5.53 4.42 3.64
CA GLN A 124 -6.36 5.32 2.84
C GLN A 124 -7.70 5.60 3.53
N GLY A 125 -7.98 6.87 3.80
CA GLY A 125 -9.23 7.30 4.44
C GLY A 125 -9.36 6.99 5.93
N THR A 126 -8.34 6.35 6.56
CA THR A 126 -8.42 5.89 7.96
C THR A 126 -7.80 6.86 8.97
N VAL A 127 -6.90 7.73 8.53
CA VAL A 127 -6.18 8.66 9.41
C VAL A 127 -6.37 10.10 8.96
N SER A 128 -6.89 10.95 9.83
CA SER A 128 -7.06 12.37 9.53
C SER A 128 -5.72 13.06 9.27
N GLY A 129 -5.64 13.86 8.18
CA GLY A 129 -4.43 14.56 7.75
C GLY A 129 -3.40 13.68 7.04
N LEU A 130 -3.68 12.39 6.81
CA LEU A 130 -2.89 11.49 5.98
C LEU A 130 -3.57 11.32 4.62
N ARG A 131 -2.90 11.70 3.55
CA ARG A 131 -3.33 11.47 2.18
C ARG A 131 -2.56 10.28 1.61
N VAL A 132 -3.28 9.25 1.24
CA VAL A 132 -2.76 8.06 0.56
C VAL A 132 -3.39 7.99 -0.82
N THR A 133 -2.58 8.04 -1.86
CA THR A 133 -3.05 8.03 -3.25
C THR A 133 -2.40 6.91 -4.04
N ASN A 134 -3.25 6.06 -4.62
CA ASN A 134 -2.83 5.08 -5.61
C ASN A 134 -2.93 5.75 -7.00
N THR A 135 -1.81 6.06 -7.61
CA THR A 135 -1.77 6.80 -8.88
C THR A 135 -1.87 5.92 -10.11
N SER A 136 -1.52 4.65 -10.01
CA SER A 136 -1.41 3.79 -11.19
C SER A 136 -2.38 2.62 -11.24
N GLY A 137 -2.95 2.15 -10.15
CA GLY A 137 -3.74 0.91 -10.12
C GLY A 137 -2.96 -0.36 -10.52
N LYS A 138 -1.64 -0.26 -10.70
CA LYS A 138 -0.76 -1.36 -11.07
C LYS A 138 -0.58 -2.32 -9.89
N PRO A 139 -0.75 -3.64 -10.09
CA PRO A 139 -0.54 -4.62 -9.03
C PRO A 139 0.83 -4.46 -8.35
N GLY A 140 0.85 -4.52 -7.02
CA GLY A 140 2.08 -4.39 -6.24
C GLY A 140 2.69 -2.99 -6.15
N SER A 141 2.06 -1.97 -6.74
CA SER A 141 2.53 -0.59 -6.62
C SER A 141 2.35 -0.06 -5.21
N SER A 142 3.35 0.71 -4.75
CA SER A 142 3.27 1.40 -3.46
C SER A 142 2.49 2.71 -3.61
N PRO A 143 1.51 2.99 -2.73
CA PRO A 143 0.81 4.26 -2.75
C PRO A 143 1.73 5.42 -2.36
N ASN A 144 1.43 6.59 -2.85
CA ASN A 144 2.07 7.82 -2.38
C ASN A 144 1.41 8.26 -1.07
N ILE A 145 2.21 8.43 -0.02
CA ILE A 145 1.77 8.81 1.32
C ILE A 145 2.29 10.20 1.65
N VAL A 146 1.39 11.13 1.94
CA VAL A 146 1.72 12.51 2.33
C VAL A 146 0.98 12.84 3.62
N LEU A 147 1.70 13.33 4.62
CA LEU A 147 1.16 13.75 5.89
C LEU A 147 1.16 15.29 5.98
N ARG A 148 0.00 15.88 6.32
CA ARG A 148 -0.19 17.33 6.52
C ARG A 148 0.30 18.21 5.36
N GLY A 149 0.21 17.72 4.12
CA GLY A 149 0.45 18.52 2.91
C GLY A 149 1.87 18.50 2.35
N GLY A 150 2.79 17.76 2.99
CA GLY A 150 4.20 17.66 2.56
C GLY A 150 5.03 18.92 2.87
N ALA A 151 6.29 18.73 3.21
CA ALA A 151 7.21 19.81 3.58
C ALA A 151 8.33 20.04 2.55
N SER A 152 8.32 19.30 1.42
CA SER A 152 9.38 19.36 0.41
C SER A 152 8.82 19.66 -0.97
N ILE A 153 9.53 20.50 -1.74
CA ILE A 153 9.28 20.70 -3.18
C ILE A 153 9.65 19.45 -3.98
N ASN A 154 10.61 18.67 -3.47
CA ASN A 154 10.98 17.40 -4.08
C ASN A 154 10.02 16.28 -3.62
N LYS A 155 9.14 15.85 -4.52
CA LYS A 155 8.12 14.82 -4.28
C LYS A 155 8.69 13.49 -3.75
N ASN A 156 9.93 13.15 -4.08
CA ASN A 156 10.60 11.96 -3.58
C ASN A 156 10.98 12.03 -2.10
N LEU A 157 10.90 13.22 -1.48
CA LEU A 157 11.22 13.46 -0.08
C LEU A 157 9.99 13.89 0.75
N GLU A 158 8.78 13.77 0.21
CA GLU A 158 7.54 14.19 0.88
C GLU A 158 6.98 13.13 1.84
N GLY A 159 7.39 11.88 1.70
CA GLY A 159 6.84 10.76 2.49
C GLY A 159 7.24 10.81 3.96
N PRO A 160 6.37 10.31 4.87
CA PRO A 160 6.71 10.13 6.27
C PRO A 160 7.78 9.05 6.47
N LEU A 161 8.54 9.14 7.56
CA LEU A 161 9.47 8.10 7.96
C LEU A 161 8.68 6.85 8.40
N VAL A 162 8.97 5.70 7.82
CA VAL A 162 8.37 4.42 8.24
C VAL A 162 9.34 3.67 9.14
N VAL A 163 8.86 3.25 10.30
CA VAL A 163 9.61 2.49 11.30
C VAL A 163 8.84 1.23 11.63
N VAL A 164 9.42 0.07 11.37
CA VAL A 164 8.83 -1.25 11.62
C VAL A 164 9.60 -1.94 12.73
N ASP A 165 8.95 -2.20 13.85
CA ASP A 165 9.56 -2.80 15.05
C ASP A 165 10.87 -2.11 15.48
N GLY A 166 10.92 -0.78 15.34
CA GLY A 166 12.08 0.04 15.68
C GLY A 166 13.13 0.20 14.58
N LEU A 167 13.00 -0.49 13.44
CA LEU A 167 13.89 -0.39 12.29
C LEU A 167 13.30 0.53 11.22
N VAL A 168 14.08 1.51 10.75
CA VAL A 168 13.70 2.37 9.62
C VAL A 168 13.73 1.55 8.32
N ARG A 169 12.55 1.28 7.73
CA ARG A 169 12.41 0.49 6.50
C ARG A 169 11.05 0.73 5.84
N SER A 170 10.90 0.28 4.59
CA SER A 170 9.59 0.25 3.93
C SER A 170 8.64 -0.76 4.58
N MET A 171 7.32 -0.56 4.41
CA MET A 171 6.28 -1.50 4.83
C MET A 171 5.67 -2.29 3.68
N ASP A 172 6.16 -2.12 2.46
CA ASP A 172 5.62 -2.75 1.24
C ASP A 172 5.87 -4.26 1.14
N ASP A 173 6.82 -4.76 1.91
CA ASP A 173 7.18 -6.19 2.00
C ASP A 173 6.52 -6.92 3.19
N ILE A 174 5.75 -6.22 4.02
CA ILE A 174 5.07 -6.79 5.17
C ILE A 174 3.67 -7.29 4.76
N ASN A 175 3.32 -8.50 5.19
CA ASN A 175 1.94 -8.94 5.06
C ASN A 175 1.03 -8.12 6.01
N PRO A 176 -0.06 -7.50 5.52
CA PRO A 176 -0.99 -6.78 6.39
C PRO A 176 -1.50 -7.61 7.58
N SER A 177 -1.60 -8.94 7.42
CA SER A 177 -2.02 -9.86 8.49
C SER A 177 -0.98 -10.04 9.60
N ASP A 178 0.30 -9.72 9.36
CA ASP A 178 1.36 -9.72 10.37
C ASP A 178 1.36 -8.45 11.24
N ILE A 179 0.65 -7.41 10.84
CA ILE A 179 0.62 -6.14 11.54
C ILE A 179 -0.36 -6.23 12.72
N GLU A 180 0.11 -5.83 13.90
CA GLU A 180 -0.69 -5.66 15.12
C GLU A 180 -1.32 -4.27 15.16
N SER A 181 -0.50 -3.24 14.89
CA SER A 181 -0.97 -1.85 14.87
C SER A 181 -0.11 -0.96 13.99
N ILE A 182 -0.73 0.10 13.46
CA ILE A 182 -0.05 1.20 12.80
C ILE A 182 -0.36 2.48 13.56
N GLN A 183 0.68 3.23 13.90
CA GLN A 183 0.57 4.50 14.60
C GLN A 183 1.17 5.61 13.76
N VAL A 184 0.47 6.75 13.66
CA VAL A 184 0.92 7.89 12.87
C VAL A 184 1.22 9.06 13.80
N LEU A 185 2.51 9.41 13.92
CA LEU A 185 3.00 10.55 14.68
C LEU A 185 2.96 11.79 13.80
N LYS A 186 2.13 12.75 14.15
CA LYS A 186 1.85 13.92 13.31
C LYS A 186 2.49 15.21 13.80
N ASP A 187 2.82 15.29 15.09
CA ASP A 187 3.29 16.51 15.74
C ASP A 187 4.81 16.53 15.86
N ALA A 188 5.40 17.72 15.74
CA ALA A 188 6.85 17.90 15.87
C ALA A 188 7.41 17.38 17.21
N ALA A 189 6.68 17.54 18.30
CA ALA A 189 7.09 17.04 19.61
C ALA A 189 7.13 15.50 19.68
N SER A 190 6.22 14.80 18.97
CA SER A 190 6.25 13.33 18.91
C SER A 190 7.30 12.79 17.94
N THR A 191 7.64 13.55 16.91
CA THR A 191 8.60 13.13 15.87
C THR A 191 10.04 13.54 16.18
N ALA A 192 10.26 14.51 17.09
CA ALA A 192 11.59 15.03 17.45
C ALA A 192 12.58 13.93 17.87
N ILE A 193 12.10 12.86 18.50
CA ILE A 193 12.94 11.72 18.92
C ILE A 193 13.55 10.96 17.73
N TYR A 194 13.00 11.11 16.51
CA TYR A 194 13.50 10.53 15.26
C TYR A 194 14.38 11.49 14.44
N GLY A 195 14.57 12.75 14.93
CA GLY A 195 15.47 13.76 14.37
C GLY A 195 15.05 14.26 13.00
N ALA A 196 16.02 14.70 12.20
CA ALA A 196 15.80 15.29 10.87
C ALA A 196 15.03 14.39 9.89
N ARG A 197 15.16 13.06 10.02
CA ARG A 197 14.48 12.10 9.15
C ARG A 197 12.95 12.13 9.28
N ALA A 198 12.44 12.65 10.39
CA ALA A 198 11.03 12.65 10.74
C ALA A 198 10.29 13.96 10.43
N ASN A 199 10.89 14.84 9.63
CA ASN A 199 10.31 16.15 9.29
C ASN A 199 8.90 16.06 8.68
N ASN A 200 8.61 15.00 7.93
CA ASN A 200 7.31 14.76 7.30
C ASN A 200 6.39 13.84 8.13
N GLY A 201 6.70 13.66 9.43
CA GLY A 201 6.00 12.74 10.30
C GLY A 201 6.58 11.34 10.33
N VAL A 202 6.02 10.48 11.17
CA VAL A 202 6.47 9.09 11.34
C VAL A 202 5.28 8.14 11.34
N ILE A 203 5.42 7.02 10.64
CA ILE A 203 4.51 5.87 10.69
C ILE A 203 5.23 4.75 11.44
N LEU A 204 4.73 4.41 12.62
CA LEU A 204 5.23 3.28 13.40
C LEU A 204 4.37 2.05 13.11
N VAL A 205 4.99 0.99 12.67
CA VAL A 205 4.35 -0.30 12.42
C VAL A 205 4.85 -1.28 13.46
N THR A 206 3.92 -1.89 14.20
CA THR A 206 4.23 -2.96 15.14
C THR A 206 3.72 -4.27 14.57
N THR A 207 4.58 -5.29 14.50
CA THR A 207 4.19 -6.62 14.04
C THR A 207 3.73 -7.49 15.20
N LYS A 208 2.91 -8.51 14.88
CA LYS A 208 2.39 -9.47 15.86
C LYS A 208 3.51 -10.25 16.51
N LYS A 209 3.46 -10.31 17.84
CA LYS A 209 4.38 -11.09 18.66
C LYS A 209 3.68 -12.33 19.20
N GLY A 210 4.46 -13.28 19.67
CA GLY A 210 3.94 -14.42 20.41
C GLY A 210 3.33 -13.96 21.74
N VAL A 211 2.26 -14.61 22.14
CA VAL A 211 1.61 -14.39 23.44
C VAL A 211 1.69 -15.66 24.29
N GLU A 212 1.68 -15.49 25.60
CA GLU A 212 1.61 -16.63 26.53
C GLU A 212 0.30 -17.40 26.31
N GLY A 213 0.37 -18.73 26.32
CA GLY A 213 -0.77 -19.60 26.16
C GLY A 213 -0.49 -20.81 25.28
N ARG A 214 -1.56 -21.52 24.94
CA ARG A 214 -1.47 -22.68 24.05
C ARG A 214 -1.07 -22.23 22.65
N THR A 215 -0.27 -23.07 21.99
CA THR A 215 0.07 -22.87 20.58
C THR A 215 -1.20 -22.80 19.73
N GLN A 216 -1.31 -21.72 18.96
CA GLN A 216 -2.41 -21.46 18.04
C GLN A 216 -1.91 -21.50 16.61
N ILE A 217 -2.67 -22.17 15.76
CA ILE A 217 -2.45 -22.18 14.31
C ILE A 217 -3.62 -21.44 13.68
N THR A 218 -3.32 -20.38 12.93
CA THR A 218 -4.32 -19.58 12.24
C THR A 218 -4.05 -19.61 10.75
N TYR A 219 -5.01 -20.06 9.97
CA TYR A 219 -4.99 -19.94 8.52
C TYR A 219 -6.08 -18.97 8.07
N LYS A 220 -5.72 -18.01 7.20
CA LYS A 220 -6.64 -17.05 6.60
C LYS A 220 -6.52 -17.11 5.09
N PHE A 221 -7.65 -17.15 4.42
CA PHE A 221 -7.75 -17.01 2.97
C PHE A 221 -8.62 -15.80 2.64
N LYS A 222 -8.16 -14.99 1.71
CA LYS A 222 -8.93 -13.89 1.12
C LYS A 222 -8.85 -14.01 -0.39
N GLY A 223 -9.99 -14.00 -1.05
CA GLY A 223 -10.09 -14.01 -2.51
C GLY A 223 -10.92 -12.83 -2.99
N GLY A 224 -10.60 -12.32 -4.16
CA GLY A 224 -11.31 -11.23 -4.80
C GLY A 224 -11.28 -11.32 -6.31
N VAL A 225 -12.24 -10.66 -6.93
CA VAL A 225 -12.31 -10.48 -8.38
C VAL A 225 -12.47 -9.00 -8.66
N ASN A 226 -11.55 -8.45 -9.43
CA ASN A 226 -11.55 -7.05 -9.84
C ASN A 226 -12.01 -6.96 -11.29
N PHE A 227 -12.91 -6.03 -11.57
CA PHE A 227 -13.41 -5.75 -12.92
C PHE A 227 -12.87 -4.40 -13.36
N ALA A 228 -12.41 -4.31 -14.61
CA ALA A 228 -12.02 -3.04 -15.19
C ALA A 228 -13.26 -2.12 -15.26
N ARG A 229 -13.12 -0.91 -14.72
CA ARG A 229 -14.17 0.09 -14.81
C ARG A 229 -13.81 1.06 -15.95
N GLU A 230 -14.64 1.07 -16.97
CA GLU A 230 -14.49 2.02 -18.07
C GLU A 230 -14.69 3.45 -17.56
N GLY A 231 -13.67 4.30 -17.74
CA GLY A 231 -13.77 5.74 -17.48
C GLY A 231 -14.47 6.46 -18.64
N TYR A 232 -14.08 6.14 -19.85
CA TYR A 232 -14.61 6.67 -21.09
C TYR A 232 -14.81 5.55 -22.11
N LYS A 233 -15.88 5.62 -22.89
CA LYS A 233 -16.09 4.73 -24.03
C LYS A 233 -15.31 5.23 -25.24
N TYR A 234 -14.75 4.31 -25.99
CA TYR A 234 -14.21 4.63 -27.32
C TYR A 234 -15.31 5.20 -28.21
N LEU A 235 -14.96 6.15 -29.04
CA LEU A 235 -15.86 6.58 -30.09
C LEU A 235 -16.13 5.42 -31.05
N ASP A 236 -17.37 5.29 -31.50
CA ASP A 236 -17.69 4.46 -32.66
C ASP A 236 -16.92 4.96 -33.90
N ALA A 237 -16.53 4.04 -34.76
CA ALA A 237 -15.75 4.40 -35.95
C ALA A 237 -16.42 5.45 -36.82
N GLY A 238 -17.76 5.43 -36.94
CA GLY A 238 -18.51 6.44 -37.70
C GLY A 238 -18.39 7.83 -37.09
N ASP A 239 -18.59 7.95 -35.76
CA ASP A 239 -18.45 9.22 -35.07
C ASP A 239 -17.01 9.73 -35.13
N TYR A 240 -16.03 8.83 -34.92
CA TYR A 240 -14.61 9.15 -35.01
C TYR A 240 -14.27 9.72 -36.39
N LEU A 241 -14.69 9.05 -37.47
CA LEU A 241 -14.45 9.49 -38.86
C LEU A 241 -15.08 10.83 -39.13
N TYR A 242 -16.32 11.06 -38.69
CA TYR A 242 -17.03 12.33 -38.88
C TYR A 242 -16.21 13.50 -38.28
N TYR A 243 -15.81 13.42 -37.04
CA TYR A 243 -15.06 14.49 -36.37
C TYR A 243 -13.64 14.62 -36.90
N GLN A 244 -12.96 13.51 -37.15
CA GLN A 244 -11.59 13.51 -37.65
C GLN A 244 -11.50 14.16 -39.05
N ARG A 245 -12.40 13.80 -39.96
CA ARG A 245 -12.44 14.35 -41.31
C ARG A 245 -12.65 15.86 -41.29
N LEU A 246 -13.65 16.34 -40.56
CA LEU A 246 -13.92 17.78 -40.43
C LEU A 246 -12.79 18.54 -39.74
N GLY A 247 -12.22 17.95 -38.67
CA GLY A 247 -11.10 18.54 -37.95
C GLY A 247 -9.88 18.73 -38.85
N TRP A 248 -9.54 17.69 -39.61
CA TRP A 248 -8.41 17.71 -40.53
C TRP A 248 -8.58 18.76 -41.63
N GLN A 249 -9.76 18.80 -42.25
CA GLN A 249 -10.08 19.81 -43.29
C GLN A 249 -9.85 21.23 -42.77
N ARG A 250 -10.26 21.49 -41.54
CA ARG A 250 -10.12 22.84 -40.91
C ARG A 250 -8.67 23.18 -40.59
N THR A 251 -7.86 22.20 -40.18
CA THR A 251 -6.46 22.45 -39.75
C THR A 251 -5.50 22.52 -40.92
N ASN A 252 -5.71 21.72 -41.97
CA ASN A 252 -4.78 21.57 -43.11
C ASN A 252 -5.22 22.28 -44.40
N GLY A 253 -6.17 23.22 -44.32
CA GLY A 253 -6.60 24.02 -45.47
C GLY A 253 -7.23 23.22 -46.60
N GLY A 254 -7.86 22.07 -46.30
CA GLY A 254 -8.52 21.24 -47.29
C GLY A 254 -7.59 20.30 -48.08
N THR A 255 -6.33 20.10 -47.62
CA THR A 255 -5.45 19.11 -48.26
C THR A 255 -5.98 17.70 -48.04
N SER A 256 -5.76 16.82 -49.06
CA SER A 256 -6.26 15.46 -49.06
C SER A 256 -5.83 14.65 -47.85
N MET A 257 -6.77 13.98 -47.19
CA MET A 257 -6.53 13.08 -46.07
C MET A 257 -6.24 11.64 -46.53
N GLU A 258 -6.32 11.34 -47.80
CA GLU A 258 -6.32 9.98 -48.33
C GLU A 258 -5.02 9.21 -48.06
N ASN A 259 -3.93 9.94 -47.81
CA ASN A 259 -2.62 9.36 -47.50
C ASN A 259 -2.25 9.47 -46.00
N GLN A 260 -3.20 9.81 -45.16
CA GLN A 260 -2.93 9.98 -43.73
C GLN A 260 -3.08 8.65 -42.99
N LYS A 261 -2.33 8.54 -41.90
CA LYS A 261 -2.43 7.42 -40.99
C LYS A 261 -3.88 7.28 -40.48
N GLY A 262 -4.45 6.09 -40.62
CA GLY A 262 -5.84 5.83 -40.23
C GLY A 262 -6.88 6.18 -41.28
N PHE A 263 -6.46 6.54 -42.51
CA PHE A 263 -7.36 6.77 -43.64
C PHE A 263 -6.73 6.28 -44.95
N GLY A 264 -7.55 5.73 -45.88
CA GLY A 264 -7.12 5.28 -47.20
C GLY A 264 -6.46 3.90 -47.20
N VAL A 265 -5.53 3.69 -48.13
CA VAL A 265 -4.92 2.38 -48.46
C VAL A 265 -3.82 1.94 -47.50
N ASN A 266 -3.70 2.49 -46.31
CA ASN A 266 -2.71 2.01 -45.35
C ASN A 266 -3.09 0.60 -44.89
N SER A 267 -2.19 -0.34 -45.04
CA SER A 267 -2.39 -1.70 -44.55
C SER A 267 -2.74 -1.70 -43.05
N GLY A 268 -3.72 -2.49 -42.67
CA GLY A 268 -4.20 -2.59 -41.28
C GLY A 268 -5.32 -1.59 -40.89
N VAL A 269 -5.85 -0.81 -41.85
CA VAL A 269 -7.00 0.08 -41.60
C VAL A 269 -8.18 -0.36 -42.45
N ASP A 270 -9.29 -0.67 -41.79
CA ASP A 270 -10.55 -1.03 -42.41
C ASP A 270 -11.35 0.25 -42.74
N LEU A 271 -10.85 1.04 -43.69
CA LEU A 271 -11.44 2.28 -44.17
C LEU A 271 -11.09 2.53 -45.64
N ALA A 272 -12.10 2.77 -46.49
CA ALA A 272 -11.91 3.13 -47.87
C ALA A 272 -13.05 3.99 -48.40
N PHE A 273 -12.87 4.64 -49.57
CA PHE A 273 -14.01 5.13 -50.35
C PHE A 273 -14.72 3.95 -51.00
N MET A 274 -16.04 3.99 -51.01
CA MET A 274 -16.87 2.98 -51.65
C MET A 274 -16.71 3.04 -53.17
N THR A 275 -16.51 1.89 -53.78
CA THR A 275 -16.43 1.67 -55.22
C THR A 275 -17.22 0.42 -55.56
N ASP A 276 -17.48 0.19 -56.87
CA ASP A 276 -18.13 -1.06 -57.28
C ASP A 276 -17.33 -2.30 -56.93
N ALA A 277 -16.01 -2.18 -56.85
CA ALA A 277 -15.13 -3.30 -56.50
C ALA A 277 -15.19 -3.70 -55.02
N ASN A 278 -15.47 -2.76 -54.09
CA ASN A 278 -15.42 -3.01 -52.66
C ASN A 278 -16.79 -2.92 -51.96
N LYS A 279 -17.87 -2.54 -52.64
CA LYS A 279 -19.21 -2.44 -52.01
C LYS A 279 -19.74 -3.78 -51.46
N HIS A 280 -19.21 -4.92 -51.93
CA HIS A 280 -19.56 -6.24 -51.42
C HIS A 280 -19.18 -6.40 -49.91
N LEU A 281 -18.18 -5.65 -49.44
CA LEU A 281 -17.74 -5.66 -48.03
C LEU A 281 -18.85 -5.26 -47.04
N LEU A 282 -19.87 -4.53 -47.49
CA LEU A 282 -21.05 -4.22 -46.69
C LEU A 282 -21.80 -5.49 -46.23
N ASN A 283 -21.70 -6.58 -46.97
CA ASN A 283 -22.26 -7.88 -46.60
C ASN A 283 -21.36 -8.66 -45.64
N GLU A 284 -20.15 -8.15 -45.37
CA GLU A 284 -19.12 -8.75 -44.51
C GLU A 284 -18.93 -7.98 -43.19
N GLY A 285 -19.98 -7.24 -42.75
CA GLY A 285 -19.97 -6.49 -41.49
C GLY A 285 -19.34 -5.10 -41.58
N TRP A 286 -19.00 -4.63 -42.76
CA TRP A 286 -18.62 -3.23 -42.98
C TRP A 286 -19.83 -2.32 -42.93
N ARG A 287 -19.63 -1.08 -42.53
CA ARG A 287 -20.65 -0.02 -42.45
C ARG A 287 -20.32 1.07 -43.49
N SER A 288 -21.29 1.90 -43.82
CA SER A 288 -21.09 3.03 -44.71
C SER A 288 -21.63 4.32 -44.14
N MET A 289 -21.03 5.45 -44.50
CA MET A 289 -21.50 6.80 -44.23
C MET A 289 -21.12 7.75 -45.35
N ALA A 290 -21.91 8.82 -45.54
CA ALA A 290 -21.49 9.90 -46.44
C ALA A 290 -20.22 10.57 -45.88
N ASP A 291 -19.28 10.91 -46.76
CA ASP A 291 -18.09 11.66 -46.30
C ASP A 291 -18.51 13.07 -45.88
N PRO A 292 -18.24 13.48 -44.62
CA PRO A 292 -18.64 14.79 -44.11
C PRO A 292 -17.88 15.96 -44.77
N VAL A 293 -16.83 15.67 -45.53
CA VAL A 293 -16.03 16.66 -46.29
C VAL A 293 -16.48 16.75 -47.75
N ASP A 294 -16.85 15.61 -48.33
CA ASP A 294 -17.29 15.49 -49.72
C ASP A 294 -18.54 14.59 -49.77
N PRO A 295 -19.74 15.17 -49.60
CA PRO A 295 -20.99 14.42 -49.51
C PRO A 295 -21.33 13.54 -50.73
N ASP A 296 -20.69 13.78 -51.86
CA ASP A 296 -20.85 12.96 -53.09
C ASP A 296 -20.08 11.63 -52.98
N LYS A 297 -19.21 11.49 -51.99
CA LYS A 297 -18.46 10.27 -51.71
C LYS A 297 -19.04 9.52 -50.52
N THR A 298 -18.97 8.21 -50.57
CA THR A 298 -19.34 7.32 -49.47
C THR A 298 -18.09 6.66 -48.93
N LEU A 299 -17.93 6.71 -47.57
CA LEU A 299 -16.92 5.95 -46.83
C LEU A 299 -17.50 4.61 -46.47
N ILE A 300 -16.70 3.54 -46.61
CA ILE A 300 -16.96 2.23 -46.00
C ILE A 300 -15.89 1.91 -44.99
N PHE A 301 -16.28 1.33 -43.86
CA PHE A 301 -15.39 1.08 -42.75
C PHE A 301 -15.88 -0.05 -41.84
N ARG A 302 -14.97 -0.62 -41.06
CA ARG A 302 -15.30 -1.53 -39.97
C ARG A 302 -15.02 -0.85 -38.62
N ASN A 303 -15.81 -1.18 -37.62
CA ASN A 303 -15.64 -0.63 -36.26
C ASN A 303 -14.98 -1.65 -35.35
N HIS A 304 -13.76 -1.37 -34.92
CA HIS A 304 -12.97 -2.20 -34.00
C HIS A 304 -12.89 -1.62 -32.58
N ALA A 305 -13.66 -0.58 -32.25
CA ALA A 305 -13.58 0.09 -30.95
C ALA A 305 -13.75 -0.85 -29.75
N GLY A 306 -14.71 -1.79 -29.82
CA GLY A 306 -14.92 -2.79 -28.75
C GLY A 306 -13.76 -3.78 -28.63
N GLU A 307 -13.22 -4.23 -29.78
CA GLU A 307 -12.10 -5.17 -29.77
C GLU A 307 -10.85 -4.57 -29.13
N LEU A 308 -10.55 -3.30 -29.37
CA LEU A 308 -9.39 -2.62 -28.78
C LEU A 308 -9.45 -2.58 -27.25
N HIS A 309 -10.65 -2.38 -26.70
CA HIS A 309 -10.86 -2.46 -25.26
C HIS A 309 -10.57 -3.87 -24.73
N ASP A 310 -11.18 -4.88 -25.33
CA ASP A 310 -11.10 -6.27 -24.87
C ASP A 310 -9.70 -6.87 -25.04
N LEU A 311 -8.89 -6.35 -25.98
CA LEU A 311 -7.49 -6.72 -26.12
C LEU A 311 -6.61 -6.17 -24.99
N THR A 312 -7.03 -5.07 -24.35
CA THR A 312 -6.22 -4.40 -23.33
C THR A 312 -6.60 -4.85 -21.93
N PHE A 313 -7.90 -4.98 -21.66
CA PHE A 313 -8.42 -5.25 -20.33
C PHE A 313 -8.84 -6.70 -20.18
N ARG A 314 -8.61 -7.24 -18.97
CA ARG A 314 -9.21 -8.50 -18.56
C ARG A 314 -10.64 -8.26 -18.12
N ASN A 315 -11.53 -9.15 -18.51
CA ASN A 315 -12.93 -9.15 -18.04
C ASN A 315 -13.01 -9.38 -16.53
N ALA A 316 -12.06 -10.15 -15.97
CA ALA A 316 -11.95 -10.41 -14.54
C ALA A 316 -10.48 -10.60 -14.18
N ALA A 317 -10.02 -9.89 -13.16
CA ALA A 317 -8.69 -10.00 -12.58
C ALA A 317 -8.80 -10.59 -11.18
N PHE A 318 -8.12 -11.72 -10.94
CA PHE A 318 -8.21 -12.46 -9.69
C PHE A 318 -7.16 -12.02 -8.69
N THR A 319 -7.56 -11.97 -7.42
CA THR A 319 -6.68 -11.71 -6.29
C THR A 319 -6.86 -12.82 -5.26
N GLN A 320 -5.74 -13.32 -4.71
CA GLN A 320 -5.75 -14.29 -3.62
C GLN A 320 -4.65 -13.97 -2.62
N ASP A 321 -4.98 -14.15 -1.34
CA ASP A 321 -4.08 -13.96 -0.19
C ASP A 321 -4.24 -15.15 0.75
N HIS A 322 -3.15 -15.89 0.95
CA HIS A 322 -3.06 -17.01 1.87
C HIS A 322 -2.11 -16.63 2.99
N TYR A 323 -2.56 -16.79 4.21
CA TYR A 323 -1.77 -16.46 5.40
C TYR A 323 -1.87 -17.57 6.44
N LEU A 324 -0.73 -18.08 6.85
CA LEU A 324 -0.59 -19.05 7.93
C LEU A 324 0.21 -18.42 9.06
N ASN A 325 -0.28 -18.50 10.29
CA ASN A 325 0.44 -18.06 11.49
C ASN A 325 0.44 -19.17 12.54
N LEU A 326 1.59 -19.35 13.17
CA LEU A 326 1.82 -20.22 14.31
C LEU A 326 2.36 -19.35 15.45
N SER A 327 1.65 -19.27 16.58
CA SER A 327 2.07 -18.48 17.72
C SER A 327 1.74 -19.17 19.04
N GLY A 328 2.52 -18.89 20.07
CA GLY A 328 2.32 -19.47 21.40
C GLY A 328 3.46 -19.12 22.34
N GLY A 329 3.44 -19.73 23.53
CA GLY A 329 4.50 -19.54 24.50
C GLY A 329 4.05 -19.84 25.93
N ASN A 330 4.95 -19.56 26.84
CA ASN A 330 4.73 -19.67 28.28
C ASN A 330 5.37 -18.47 29.01
N ASP A 331 5.39 -18.50 30.32
CA ASP A 331 5.98 -17.48 31.18
C ASP A 331 7.48 -17.20 30.94
N LYS A 332 8.21 -18.14 30.32
CA LYS A 332 9.64 -18.01 29.99
C LYS A 332 9.87 -17.51 28.57
N GLY A 333 9.02 -17.84 27.63
CA GLY A 333 9.25 -17.43 26.26
C GLY A 333 8.04 -17.55 25.36
N THR A 334 7.96 -16.67 24.39
CA THR A 334 6.90 -16.60 23.40
C THR A 334 7.49 -16.62 22.00
N PHE A 335 6.72 -17.11 21.05
CA PHE A 335 7.11 -17.14 19.64
C PHE A 335 5.92 -16.85 18.74
N SER A 336 6.19 -16.29 17.57
CA SER A 336 5.25 -16.15 16.46
C SER A 336 6.01 -16.37 15.15
N SER A 337 5.42 -17.14 14.26
CA SER A 337 5.96 -17.36 12.92
C SER A 337 4.83 -17.31 11.92
N SER A 338 5.04 -16.65 10.78
CA SER A 338 4.05 -16.58 9.72
C SER A 338 4.63 -16.90 8.36
N LEU A 339 3.76 -17.35 7.46
CA LEU A 339 4.03 -17.54 6.05
C LEU A 339 2.85 -16.99 5.25
N GLY A 340 3.11 -16.14 4.26
CA GLY A 340 2.12 -15.54 3.40
C GLY A 340 2.43 -15.76 1.92
N TYR A 341 1.39 -15.99 1.13
CA TYR A 341 1.42 -15.96 -0.32
C TYR A 341 0.32 -15.05 -0.83
N TYR A 342 0.68 -14.07 -1.63
CA TYR A 342 -0.22 -13.12 -2.27
C TYR A 342 -0.03 -13.16 -3.78
N SER A 343 -1.12 -13.17 -4.52
CA SER A 343 -1.11 -13.06 -5.98
C SER A 343 -2.26 -12.17 -6.43
N GLU A 344 -1.98 -11.23 -7.30
CA GLU A 344 -2.93 -10.28 -7.87
C GLU A 344 -2.70 -10.17 -9.37
N ASP A 345 -3.72 -10.47 -10.15
CA ASP A 345 -3.76 -10.13 -11.56
C ASP A 345 -4.14 -8.66 -11.74
N GLY A 346 -3.45 -7.96 -12.63
CA GLY A 346 -3.84 -6.61 -13.02
C GLY A 346 -5.02 -6.62 -13.98
N GLN A 347 -5.76 -5.53 -14.02
CA GLN A 347 -6.86 -5.34 -14.98
C GLN A 347 -6.37 -5.26 -16.43
N ILE A 348 -5.14 -4.79 -16.64
CA ILE A 348 -4.49 -4.80 -17.95
C ILE A 348 -3.78 -6.13 -18.15
N ILE A 349 -3.88 -6.68 -19.36
CA ILE A 349 -3.20 -7.94 -19.71
C ILE A 349 -1.69 -7.84 -19.42
N SER A 350 -1.07 -8.99 -19.13
CA SER A 350 0.39 -9.11 -18.87
C SER A 350 0.91 -8.30 -17.68
N THR A 351 0.01 -7.89 -16.79
CA THR A 351 0.38 -7.34 -15.49
C THR A 351 -0.09 -8.27 -14.39
N ASN A 352 0.80 -8.58 -13.47
CA ASN A 352 0.47 -9.29 -12.25
C ASN A 352 1.49 -8.95 -11.15
N TYR A 353 1.18 -9.34 -9.94
CA TYR A 353 2.07 -9.23 -8.79
C TYR A 353 1.98 -10.49 -7.96
N GLN A 354 3.12 -11.03 -7.55
CA GLN A 354 3.21 -12.16 -6.65
C GLN A 354 4.15 -11.81 -5.50
N ARG A 355 3.80 -12.22 -4.29
CA ARG A 355 4.64 -12.06 -3.11
C ARG A 355 4.58 -13.31 -2.24
N VAL A 356 5.75 -13.81 -1.83
CA VAL A 356 5.92 -14.77 -0.74
C VAL A 356 6.64 -14.04 0.38
N ASN A 357 6.12 -14.10 1.59
CA ASN A 357 6.76 -13.51 2.75
C ASN A 357 6.68 -14.44 3.96
N GLY A 358 7.65 -14.34 4.84
CA GLY A 358 7.66 -15.06 6.10
C GLY A 358 8.24 -14.20 7.20
N THR A 359 7.74 -14.37 8.42
CA THR A 359 8.24 -13.73 9.62
C THR A 359 8.47 -14.74 10.73
N ILE A 360 9.43 -14.45 11.59
CA ILE A 360 9.64 -15.19 12.83
C ILE A 360 10.02 -14.19 13.90
N ASN A 361 9.35 -14.28 15.05
CA ASN A 361 9.60 -13.45 16.22
C ASN A 361 9.63 -14.33 17.47
N GLY A 362 10.60 -14.10 18.34
CA GLY A 362 10.71 -14.80 19.61
C GLY A 362 11.16 -13.86 20.72
N SER A 363 10.68 -14.14 21.93
CA SER A 363 11.10 -13.49 23.17
C SER A 363 11.39 -14.56 24.20
N TYR A 364 12.49 -14.43 24.93
CA TYR A 364 12.87 -15.39 25.96
C TYR A 364 13.45 -14.69 27.19
N LYS A 365 12.92 -15.01 28.37
CA LYS A 365 13.44 -14.57 29.68
C LYS A 365 14.66 -15.43 30.04
N LEU A 366 15.85 -14.98 29.64
CA LEU A 366 17.10 -15.68 29.88
C LEU A 366 17.42 -15.73 31.39
N LEU A 367 17.13 -14.62 32.08
CA LEU A 367 17.19 -14.48 33.53
C LEU A 367 15.91 -13.77 34.00
N PRO A 368 15.55 -13.81 35.30
CA PRO A 368 14.39 -13.06 35.81
C PRO A 368 14.42 -11.57 35.47
N VAL A 369 15.61 -11.00 35.32
CA VAL A 369 15.86 -9.57 35.02
C VAL A 369 16.28 -9.32 33.56
N LEU A 370 16.48 -10.36 32.74
CA LEU A 370 16.98 -10.23 31.38
C LEU A 370 16.08 -10.96 30.40
N THR A 371 15.43 -10.18 29.53
CA THR A 371 14.68 -10.69 28.39
C THR A 371 15.45 -10.42 27.10
N VAL A 372 15.56 -11.43 26.25
CA VAL A 372 16.15 -11.33 24.90
C VAL A 372 15.05 -11.53 23.87
N ASN A 373 15.04 -10.68 22.84
CA ASN A 373 14.13 -10.74 21.71
C ASN A 373 14.92 -10.94 20.43
N ALA A 374 14.44 -11.78 19.55
CA ALA A 374 15.00 -11.94 18.22
C ALA A 374 13.86 -12.03 17.20
N GLY A 375 14.07 -11.42 16.04
CA GLY A 375 13.09 -11.46 14.97
C GLY A 375 13.75 -11.41 13.59
N GLY A 376 13.02 -11.89 12.59
CA GLY A 376 13.46 -11.81 11.23
C GLY A 376 12.27 -11.84 10.28
N SER A 377 12.43 -11.22 9.11
CA SER A 377 11.47 -11.30 8.02
C SER A 377 12.18 -11.51 6.70
N PHE A 378 11.48 -12.19 5.82
CA PHE A 378 11.88 -12.43 4.45
C PHE A 378 10.70 -12.10 3.54
N SER A 379 10.95 -11.49 2.40
CA SER A 379 9.98 -11.28 1.34
C SER A 379 10.63 -11.44 -0.02
N TRP A 380 9.98 -12.21 -0.88
CA TRP A 380 10.26 -12.28 -2.29
C TRP A 380 9.02 -11.79 -3.04
N SER A 381 9.21 -10.88 -4.00
CA SER A 381 8.12 -10.48 -4.89
C SER A 381 8.58 -10.39 -6.32
N LYS A 382 7.67 -10.71 -7.24
CA LYS A 382 7.89 -10.61 -8.68
C LYS A 382 6.72 -9.89 -9.32
N MET A 383 7.06 -8.97 -10.21
CA MET A 383 6.14 -8.16 -10.96
C MET A 383 6.54 -8.16 -12.44
N PRO A 384 6.05 -9.12 -13.24
CA PRO A 384 6.05 -8.98 -14.68
C PRO A 384 5.24 -7.76 -15.05
N ASP A 385 5.80 -6.89 -15.89
CA ASP A 385 5.21 -5.59 -16.14
C ASP A 385 5.51 -5.11 -17.55
N LEU A 386 4.51 -5.20 -18.40
CA LEU A 386 4.53 -4.59 -19.72
C LEU A 386 3.72 -3.26 -19.75
N TRP A 387 3.27 -2.80 -18.60
CA TRP A 387 2.49 -1.56 -18.49
C TRP A 387 3.29 -0.35 -18.97
N THR A 388 4.50 -0.20 -18.46
CA THR A 388 5.40 0.90 -18.83
C THR A 388 6.55 0.36 -19.66
N TYR A 389 6.66 0.79 -20.89
CA TYR A 389 7.84 0.60 -21.73
C TYR A 389 8.64 1.89 -21.74
N ASP A 390 9.76 1.88 -21.04
CA ASP A 390 10.69 3.01 -21.02
C ASP A 390 11.57 2.96 -22.28
N LEU A 391 11.12 3.66 -23.32
CA LEU A 391 11.94 4.00 -24.47
C LEU A 391 12.73 5.25 -24.11
N LYS A 392 13.85 5.08 -23.42
CA LYS A 392 14.86 6.15 -23.37
C LYS A 392 15.32 6.40 -24.81
N SER A 393 14.88 7.53 -25.37
CA SER A 393 15.48 8.01 -26.59
C SER A 393 16.97 8.21 -26.34
N PRO A 394 17.86 7.51 -27.05
CA PRO A 394 19.29 7.70 -26.87
C PRO A 394 19.75 9.11 -27.25
N TRP A 395 18.88 9.92 -27.86
CA TRP A 395 19.21 11.23 -28.40
C TRP A 395 18.86 12.41 -27.50
N ASN A 396 17.83 12.29 -26.63
CA ASN A 396 17.33 13.45 -25.88
C ASN A 396 17.39 13.29 -24.35
N GLY A 397 17.79 12.14 -23.82
CA GLY A 397 17.79 11.92 -22.36
C GLY A 397 16.40 11.95 -21.71
N GLU A 398 15.35 12.14 -22.49
CA GLU A 398 13.97 12.13 -22.03
C GLU A 398 13.46 10.69 -21.95
N THR A 399 12.97 10.32 -20.80
CA THR A 399 12.28 9.04 -20.56
C THR A 399 10.85 9.17 -21.05
N GLY A 400 10.56 8.66 -22.25
CA GLY A 400 9.20 8.43 -22.69
C GLY A 400 8.71 7.10 -22.12
N GLU A 401 7.92 7.11 -21.07
CA GLU A 401 7.19 5.93 -20.62
C GLU A 401 5.97 5.75 -21.54
N TYR A 402 6.01 4.74 -22.42
CA TYR A 402 4.86 4.36 -23.23
C TYR A 402 4.20 3.15 -22.59
N GLU A 403 3.07 3.39 -21.96
CA GLU A 403 2.26 2.34 -21.37
C GLU A 403 1.58 1.51 -22.46
N LEU A 404 1.49 0.20 -22.27
CA LEU A 404 0.73 -0.70 -23.14
C LEU A 404 -0.71 -0.21 -23.32
N PHE A 405 -1.28 0.34 -22.25
CA PHE A 405 -2.55 1.01 -22.23
C PHE A 405 -2.62 2.19 -23.21
N TYR A 406 -1.60 3.09 -23.21
CA TYR A 406 -1.56 4.24 -24.10
C TYR A 406 -1.50 3.81 -25.58
N ARG A 407 -0.77 2.74 -25.88
CA ARG A 407 -0.67 2.20 -27.25
C ARG A 407 -2.04 1.84 -27.81
N THR A 408 -2.86 1.16 -26.99
CA THR A 408 -4.21 0.77 -27.40
C THR A 408 -5.15 1.97 -27.48
N MET A 409 -5.07 2.90 -26.51
CA MET A 409 -5.89 4.11 -26.47
C MET A 409 -5.59 5.09 -27.62
N SER A 410 -4.39 5.02 -28.20
CA SER A 410 -4.01 5.86 -29.35
C SER A 410 -4.38 5.28 -30.70
N MET A 411 -4.93 4.06 -30.75
CA MET A 411 -5.38 3.45 -31.98
C MET A 411 -6.74 4.01 -32.44
N PHE A 412 -6.93 4.09 -33.75
CA PHE A 412 -8.22 4.53 -34.27
C PHE A 412 -9.22 3.37 -34.29
N PRO A 413 -10.51 3.64 -34.12
CA PRO A 413 -11.52 2.59 -34.13
C PRO A 413 -11.72 1.89 -35.49
N THR A 414 -11.10 2.38 -36.56
CA THR A 414 -11.04 1.74 -37.89
C THR A 414 -9.78 0.88 -38.08
N TRP A 415 -8.87 0.85 -37.13
CA TRP A 415 -7.67 0.04 -37.23
C TRP A 415 -7.99 -1.42 -36.90
N ASN A 416 -7.58 -2.33 -37.80
CA ASN A 416 -7.75 -3.76 -37.62
C ASN A 416 -6.62 -4.31 -36.73
N PRO A 417 -6.91 -4.83 -35.53
CA PRO A 417 -5.88 -5.35 -34.65
C PRO A 417 -5.30 -6.71 -35.08
N TRP A 418 -5.79 -7.29 -36.17
CA TRP A 418 -5.39 -8.61 -36.64
C TRP A 418 -4.89 -8.56 -38.07
N ASN A 419 -3.88 -9.34 -38.38
CA ASN A 419 -3.43 -9.61 -39.73
C ASN A 419 -4.38 -10.61 -40.43
N GLU A 420 -4.27 -10.77 -41.74
CA GLU A 420 -5.07 -11.71 -42.50
C GLU A 420 -4.91 -13.17 -42.05
N ASP A 421 -3.76 -13.51 -41.52
CA ASP A 421 -3.47 -14.84 -40.96
C ASP A 421 -3.98 -15.03 -39.51
N GLY A 422 -4.67 -14.04 -38.95
CA GLY A 422 -5.17 -14.06 -37.58
C GLY A 422 -4.12 -13.76 -36.51
N SER A 423 -2.88 -13.45 -36.88
CA SER A 423 -1.86 -13.02 -35.96
C SER A 423 -2.09 -11.57 -35.47
N PRO A 424 -1.63 -11.18 -34.26
CA PRO A 424 -1.75 -9.82 -33.80
C PRO A 424 -0.97 -8.84 -34.71
N ALA A 425 -1.63 -7.75 -35.12
CA ALA A 425 -1.01 -6.74 -35.99
C ALA A 425 -0.09 -5.80 -35.18
N ALA A 426 1.09 -5.52 -35.71
CA ALA A 426 1.94 -4.45 -35.23
C ALA A 426 1.35 -3.09 -35.57
N GLY A 427 1.68 -2.05 -34.80
CA GLY A 427 1.36 -0.68 -35.15
C GLY A 427 2.33 -0.10 -36.21
N TRP A 428 2.11 1.18 -36.56
CA TRP A 428 3.03 1.93 -37.43
C TRP A 428 4.22 2.52 -36.67
N SER A 429 4.11 2.57 -35.37
CA SER A 429 5.16 3.05 -34.48
C SER A 429 5.27 2.16 -33.23
N ASN A 430 6.30 2.37 -32.43
CA ASN A 430 6.45 1.70 -31.15
C ASN A 430 5.47 2.21 -30.08
N GLN A 431 4.61 3.15 -30.42
CA GLN A 431 3.59 3.73 -29.53
C GLN A 431 2.19 3.18 -29.77
N ASP A 432 2.00 2.35 -30.80
CA ASP A 432 0.72 1.81 -31.21
C ASP A 432 0.83 0.32 -31.57
N GLY A 433 -0.28 -0.34 -31.80
CA GLY A 433 -0.35 -1.74 -32.18
C GLY A 433 -1.10 -2.61 -31.17
N ASN A 434 -1.36 -3.85 -31.59
CA ASN A 434 -2.06 -4.82 -30.78
C ASN A 434 -1.26 -5.17 -29.52
N PRO A 435 -1.85 -5.08 -28.30
CA PRO A 435 -1.17 -5.44 -27.04
C PRO A 435 -0.59 -6.86 -27.05
N TYR A 436 -1.24 -7.82 -27.71
CA TYR A 436 -0.74 -9.20 -27.81
C TYR A 436 0.49 -9.31 -28.70
N TYR A 437 0.66 -8.45 -29.71
CA TYR A 437 1.89 -8.37 -30.47
C TYR A 437 3.06 -7.96 -29.59
N TRP A 438 2.90 -6.87 -28.83
CA TRP A 438 3.96 -6.37 -27.95
C TRP A 438 4.24 -7.27 -26.75
N LYS A 439 3.22 -7.94 -26.21
CA LYS A 439 3.38 -8.96 -25.18
C LYS A 439 4.34 -10.07 -25.61
N ASP A 440 4.30 -10.48 -26.86
CA ASP A 440 5.25 -11.46 -27.40
C ASP A 440 6.66 -10.90 -27.61
N LYS A 441 6.79 -9.62 -27.92
CA LYS A 441 8.07 -8.98 -28.27
C LYS A 441 8.85 -8.44 -27.07
N LEU A 442 8.19 -8.25 -25.93
CA LEU A 442 8.79 -7.65 -24.75
C LEU A 442 8.72 -8.58 -23.56
N THR A 443 9.86 -8.81 -22.91
CA THR A 443 9.92 -9.43 -21.58
C THR A 443 10.44 -8.39 -20.61
N ARG A 444 9.63 -8.06 -19.60
CA ARG A 444 9.99 -7.09 -18.55
C ARG A 444 9.52 -7.61 -17.20
N SER A 445 10.41 -7.60 -16.22
CA SER A 445 10.04 -7.98 -14.86
C SER A 445 10.92 -7.30 -13.83
N THR A 446 10.34 -7.05 -12.67
CA THR A 446 11.07 -6.65 -11.46
C THR A 446 10.92 -7.74 -10.41
N THR A 447 12.04 -8.20 -9.87
CA THR A 447 12.09 -9.15 -8.76
C THR A 447 12.72 -8.46 -7.57
N ASN A 448 12.03 -8.46 -6.42
CA ASN A 448 12.55 -7.91 -5.18
C ASN A 448 12.75 -9.02 -4.16
N ARG A 449 13.89 -8.98 -3.45
CA ARG A 449 14.20 -9.82 -2.30
C ARG A 449 14.55 -8.91 -1.14
N LYS A 450 13.82 -9.04 -0.03
CA LYS A 450 14.01 -8.19 1.13
C LYS A 450 14.12 -9.07 2.37
N THR A 451 15.08 -8.76 3.21
CA THR A 451 15.33 -9.52 4.46
C THR A 451 15.61 -8.55 5.57
N SER A 452 14.99 -8.75 6.72
CA SER A 452 15.34 -8.04 7.94
C SER A 452 15.70 -9.02 9.04
N PHE A 453 16.55 -8.58 9.93
CA PHE A 453 16.89 -9.28 11.16
C PHE A 453 17.02 -8.27 12.29
N ASN A 454 16.51 -8.61 13.45
CA ASN A 454 16.68 -7.81 14.66
C ASN A 454 16.96 -8.71 15.88
N ILE A 455 17.80 -8.22 16.76
CA ILE A 455 18.05 -8.80 18.07
C ILE A 455 18.05 -7.69 19.09
N GLY A 456 17.41 -7.93 20.21
CA GLY A 456 17.33 -6.95 21.30
C GLY A 456 17.37 -7.61 22.65
N PHE A 457 17.62 -6.80 23.68
CA PHE A 457 17.52 -7.21 25.07
C PHE A 457 16.87 -6.11 25.92
N ALA A 458 16.23 -6.52 27.00
CA ALA A 458 15.74 -5.67 28.07
C ALA A 458 16.29 -6.20 29.40
N LEU A 459 17.14 -5.41 30.05
CA LEU A 459 17.73 -5.71 31.36
C LEU A 459 17.09 -4.81 32.42
N GLU A 460 16.42 -5.39 33.36
CA GLU A 460 15.87 -4.71 34.54
C GLU A 460 16.97 -4.56 35.59
N ILE A 461 17.52 -3.34 35.74
CA ILE A 461 18.60 -3.03 36.67
C ILE A 461 18.03 -2.79 38.08
N LEU A 462 16.94 -2.04 38.18
CA LEU A 462 16.17 -1.84 39.41
C LEU A 462 14.73 -2.30 39.18
N PRO A 463 14.16 -3.14 40.03
CA PRO A 463 12.84 -3.70 39.86
C PRO A 463 11.78 -2.65 39.52
N GLN A 464 11.15 -2.79 38.35
CA GLN A 464 10.10 -1.93 37.82
C GLN A 464 10.46 -0.45 37.66
N GLN A 465 11.72 -0.05 37.83
CA GLN A 465 12.13 1.35 37.80
C GLN A 465 13.19 1.67 36.76
N LEU A 466 14.25 0.85 36.64
CA LEU A 466 15.38 1.18 35.78
C LEU A 466 15.65 0.02 34.80
N PHE A 467 15.57 0.32 33.51
CA PHE A 467 15.75 -0.65 32.44
C PHE A 467 16.84 -0.19 31.47
N LEU A 468 17.70 -1.12 31.09
CA LEU A 468 18.65 -0.94 29.98
C LEU A 468 18.14 -1.78 28.81
N ASN A 469 17.81 -1.11 27.71
CA ASN A 469 17.32 -1.77 26.50
C ASN A 469 18.32 -1.58 25.37
N GLY A 470 18.63 -2.66 24.65
CA GLY A 470 19.46 -2.62 23.47
C GLY A 470 18.72 -3.24 22.28
N ASN A 471 18.90 -2.67 21.09
CA ASN A 471 18.38 -3.21 19.85
C ASN A 471 19.41 -3.06 18.73
N SER A 472 19.62 -4.14 17.99
CA SER A 472 20.47 -4.17 16.79
C SER A 472 19.67 -4.77 15.65
N SER A 473 19.54 -4.03 14.57
CA SER A 473 18.70 -4.41 13.43
C SER A 473 19.45 -4.20 12.13
N MET A 474 19.17 -5.05 11.13
CA MET A 474 19.64 -4.90 9.77
C MET A 474 18.52 -5.17 8.77
N TYR A 475 18.59 -4.49 7.63
CA TYR A 475 17.67 -4.63 6.52
C TYR A 475 18.44 -4.62 5.20
N TYR A 476 18.21 -5.65 4.43
CA TYR A 476 18.82 -5.84 3.12
C TYR A 476 17.73 -5.91 2.06
N THR A 477 17.90 -5.15 0.98
CA THR A 477 17.05 -5.23 -0.21
C THR A 477 17.90 -5.47 -1.44
N ASP A 478 17.42 -6.38 -2.29
CA ASP A 478 17.98 -6.68 -3.61
C ASP A 478 16.84 -6.60 -4.63
N SER A 479 16.87 -5.58 -5.49
CA SER A 479 15.90 -5.34 -6.56
C SER A 479 16.56 -5.56 -7.91
N GLN A 480 16.05 -6.52 -8.65
CA GLN A 480 16.55 -6.89 -9.97
C GLN A 480 15.48 -6.57 -11.01
N PHE A 481 15.80 -5.66 -11.91
CA PHE A 481 15.00 -5.32 -13.08
C PHE A 481 15.63 -5.96 -14.32
N GLU A 482 14.81 -6.58 -15.16
CA GLU A 482 15.22 -7.21 -16.41
C GLU A 482 14.27 -6.79 -17.53
N LEU A 483 14.84 -6.43 -18.66
CA LEU A 483 14.14 -6.13 -19.91
C LEU A 483 14.83 -6.84 -21.05
N PHE A 484 14.05 -7.49 -21.91
CA PHE A 484 14.52 -8.01 -23.19
C PHE A 484 13.50 -7.69 -24.27
N GLU A 485 13.98 -7.13 -25.38
CA GLU A 485 13.22 -6.79 -26.56
C GLU A 485 13.63 -7.73 -27.68
N LYS A 486 12.69 -8.55 -28.16
CA LYS A 486 12.88 -9.44 -29.29
C LYS A 486 12.87 -8.67 -30.63
N LYS A 487 13.22 -9.35 -31.71
CA LYS A 487 13.00 -8.84 -33.06
C LYS A 487 11.53 -8.50 -33.27
N TYR A 488 11.27 -7.34 -33.87
CA TYR A 488 9.92 -6.93 -34.25
C TYR A 488 9.92 -6.16 -35.58
N GLN A 489 8.75 -6.06 -36.20
CA GLN A 489 8.53 -5.28 -37.41
C GLN A 489 7.24 -4.50 -37.29
N GLN A 490 7.30 -3.22 -37.55
CA GLN A 490 6.17 -2.32 -37.59
C GLN A 490 5.68 -2.15 -39.04
N ILE A 491 4.41 -1.76 -39.21
CA ILE A 491 3.80 -1.53 -40.53
C ILE A 491 4.59 -0.44 -41.26
N GLY A 492 5.03 -0.72 -42.47
CA GLY A 492 5.77 0.22 -43.31
C GLY A 492 7.20 0.53 -42.87
N GLN A 493 7.71 -0.19 -41.83
CA GLN A 493 9.06 -0.02 -41.30
C GLN A 493 9.96 -1.22 -41.65
N ALA A 494 11.26 -1.01 -41.63
CA ALA A 494 12.22 -2.11 -41.65
C ALA A 494 12.14 -2.90 -40.33
N SER A 495 12.48 -4.20 -40.36
CA SER A 495 12.55 -5.02 -39.19
C SER A 495 13.57 -4.48 -38.19
N ASN A 496 13.15 -4.26 -36.94
CA ASN A 496 14.07 -3.98 -35.84
C ASN A 496 14.69 -5.30 -35.36
N THR A 497 15.96 -5.48 -35.62
CA THR A 497 16.74 -6.67 -35.27
C THR A 497 17.69 -6.43 -34.09
N ASN A 498 17.59 -5.28 -33.41
CA ASN A 498 18.54 -4.87 -32.38
C ASN A 498 18.54 -5.79 -31.16
N ARG A 499 17.40 -6.40 -30.82
CA ARG A 499 17.28 -7.30 -29.66
C ARG A 499 17.99 -6.72 -28.44
N ASN A 500 17.37 -5.70 -27.86
CA ASN A 500 17.93 -4.97 -26.74
C ASN A 500 17.75 -5.76 -25.43
N ALA A 501 18.79 -5.85 -24.64
CA ALA A 501 18.69 -6.36 -23.26
C ALA A 501 19.15 -5.29 -22.27
N SER A 502 18.42 -5.16 -21.17
CA SER A 502 18.77 -4.27 -20.06
C SER A 502 18.59 -4.99 -18.73
N GLN A 503 19.55 -4.79 -17.85
CA GLN A 503 19.48 -5.29 -16.48
C GLN A 503 19.92 -4.21 -15.51
N THR A 504 19.11 -4.00 -14.45
CA THR A 504 19.47 -3.13 -13.33
C THR A 504 19.40 -3.94 -12.04
N ASN A 505 20.47 -3.87 -11.25
CA ASN A 505 20.51 -4.47 -9.94
C ASN A 505 20.75 -3.39 -8.89
N THR A 506 19.78 -3.20 -7.99
CA THR A 506 19.85 -2.22 -6.90
C THR A 506 19.88 -2.95 -5.56
N LYS A 507 20.91 -2.67 -4.77
CA LYS A 507 21.11 -3.21 -3.42
C LYS A 507 21.12 -2.10 -2.40
N VAL A 508 20.36 -2.29 -1.32
CA VAL A 508 20.40 -1.41 -0.15
C VAL A 508 20.70 -2.24 1.08
N PHE A 509 21.64 -1.81 1.86
CA PHE A 509 21.95 -2.38 3.16
C PHE A 509 21.85 -1.30 4.22
N GLN A 510 21.09 -1.58 5.27
CA GLN A 510 20.88 -0.68 6.40
C GLN A 510 21.17 -1.41 7.70
N GLN A 511 21.83 -0.72 8.62
CA GLN A 511 22.04 -1.17 10.00
C GLN A 511 21.59 -0.08 10.96
N GLN A 512 21.00 -0.50 12.06
CA GLN A 512 20.56 0.41 13.12
C GLN A 512 20.83 -0.25 14.47
N HIS A 513 21.56 0.43 15.32
CA HIS A 513 21.90 -0.03 16.67
C HIS A 513 21.52 1.06 17.65
N ALA A 514 20.72 0.72 18.65
CA ALA A 514 20.27 1.64 19.68
C ALA A 514 20.48 1.05 21.08
N LEU A 515 20.88 1.90 22.00
CA LEU A 515 20.97 1.59 23.42
C LEU A 515 20.25 2.68 24.21
N THR A 516 19.34 2.29 25.10
CA THR A 516 18.54 3.22 25.91
C THR A 516 18.52 2.83 27.37
N LEU A 517 18.61 3.82 28.24
CA LEU A 517 18.38 3.69 29.69
C LEU A 517 17.05 4.38 30.00
N GLU A 518 16.08 3.63 30.53
CA GLU A 518 14.75 4.09 30.90
C GLU A 518 14.52 4.03 32.38
N TYR A 519 14.04 5.13 33.00
CA TYR A 519 13.71 5.25 34.40
C TYR A 519 12.24 5.60 34.59
N LYS A 520 11.52 4.79 35.36
CA LYS A 520 10.09 4.95 35.70
C LYS A 520 9.91 5.07 37.18
N LYS A 521 9.20 6.08 37.66
CA LYS A 521 8.87 6.22 39.09
C LYS A 521 7.59 6.99 39.31
N GLY A 522 6.71 6.45 40.15
CA GLY A 522 5.54 7.14 40.69
C GLY A 522 5.71 7.39 42.19
N PHE A 523 5.35 8.59 42.68
CA PHE A 523 5.34 8.94 44.11
C PHE A 523 4.38 10.12 44.37
N SER A 524 3.51 9.99 45.34
CA SER A 524 2.59 11.07 45.80
C SER A 524 1.84 11.78 44.64
N GLY A 525 1.37 11.03 43.67
CA GLY A 525 0.66 11.57 42.50
C GLY A 525 1.56 12.09 41.37
N HIS A 526 2.87 12.13 41.57
CA HIS A 526 3.85 12.46 40.52
C HIS A 526 4.29 11.19 39.81
N ASN A 527 4.21 11.17 38.46
CA ASN A 527 4.74 10.09 37.64
C ASN A 527 5.80 10.64 36.68
N ILE A 528 6.95 10.00 36.68
CA ILE A 528 8.09 10.35 35.82
C ILE A 528 8.44 9.11 35.00
N ASN A 529 8.53 9.27 33.66
CA ASN A 529 9.14 8.32 32.77
C ASN A 529 10.21 9.05 31.95
N ALA A 530 11.48 8.74 32.23
CA ALA A 530 12.62 9.39 31.58
C ALA A 530 13.44 8.36 30.83
N MET A 531 13.91 8.72 29.65
CA MET A 531 14.79 7.89 28.81
C MET A 531 15.94 8.73 28.28
N ALA A 532 17.14 8.15 28.25
CA ALA A 532 18.28 8.67 27.50
C ALA A 532 18.89 7.54 26.69
N GLY A 533 19.41 7.84 25.51
CA GLY A 533 19.98 6.81 24.64
C GLY A 533 20.87 7.34 23.54
N GLY A 534 21.48 6.39 22.84
CA GLY A 534 22.27 6.63 21.63
C GLY A 534 21.86 5.70 20.50
N GLU A 535 22.01 6.17 19.28
CA GLU A 535 21.73 5.41 18.06
C GLU A 535 22.86 5.58 17.05
N TYR A 536 23.22 4.48 16.41
CA TYR A 536 24.05 4.47 15.21
C TYR A 536 23.23 3.89 14.05
N PHE A 537 23.23 4.60 12.92
CA PHE A 537 22.56 4.21 11.69
C PHE A 537 23.55 4.27 10.52
N ASP A 538 23.63 3.20 9.72
CA ASP A 538 24.43 3.11 8.50
C ASP A 538 23.52 2.71 7.33
N TYR A 539 23.60 3.47 6.24
CA TYR A 539 22.89 3.24 4.98
C TYR A 539 23.88 3.13 3.84
N GLN A 540 23.79 2.04 3.09
CA GLN A 540 24.61 1.77 1.92
C GLN A 540 23.71 1.45 0.74
N TYR A 541 23.95 2.11 -0.37
CA TYR A 541 23.24 1.94 -1.63
C TYR A 541 24.23 1.59 -2.74
N GLN A 542 23.90 0.58 -3.52
CA GLN A 542 24.62 0.20 -4.72
C GLN A 542 23.63 -0.02 -5.87
N ASN A 543 23.92 0.57 -7.02
CA ASN A 543 23.20 0.32 -8.27
C ASN A 543 24.20 -0.09 -9.34
N LEU A 544 23.84 -1.08 -10.14
CA LEU A 544 24.53 -1.51 -11.35
C LEU A 544 23.49 -1.60 -12.47
N GLU A 545 23.72 -0.91 -13.55
CA GLU A 545 22.88 -0.97 -14.74
C GLU A 545 23.74 -1.26 -15.97
N ALA A 546 23.30 -2.19 -16.80
CA ALA A 546 23.94 -2.51 -18.06
C ALA A 546 22.89 -2.71 -19.15
N ARG A 547 23.23 -2.27 -20.37
CA ARG A 547 22.39 -2.40 -21.57
C ARG A 547 23.24 -2.86 -22.74
N VAL A 548 22.70 -3.75 -23.54
CA VAL A 548 23.33 -4.28 -24.74
C VAL A 548 22.31 -4.35 -25.88
N SER A 549 22.80 -4.41 -27.09
CA SER A 549 22.02 -4.68 -28.31
C SER A 549 22.73 -5.67 -29.22
N GLY A 550 22.02 -6.16 -30.25
CA GLY A 550 22.60 -7.05 -31.24
C GLY A 550 22.70 -8.51 -30.81
N ALA A 551 21.77 -8.99 -29.96
CA ALA A 551 21.69 -10.42 -29.67
C ALA A 551 21.34 -11.21 -30.95
N PRO A 552 21.94 -12.38 -31.18
CA PRO A 552 21.76 -13.14 -32.43
C PRO A 552 20.39 -13.80 -32.53
N THR A 553 19.74 -14.11 -31.41
CA THR A 553 18.46 -14.81 -31.35
C THR A 553 17.53 -14.18 -30.31
N ASP A 554 16.23 -14.47 -30.42
CA ASP A 554 15.20 -14.10 -29.45
C ASP A 554 15.20 -15.02 -28.19
N ASP A 555 15.91 -16.14 -28.25
CA ASP A 555 15.84 -17.19 -27.24
C ASP A 555 16.85 -17.03 -26.09
N ILE A 556 17.81 -16.11 -26.25
CA ILE A 556 18.86 -15.88 -25.24
C ILE A 556 18.75 -14.46 -24.69
N PRO A 557 17.82 -14.22 -23.74
CA PRO A 557 17.55 -12.89 -23.20
C PRO A 557 18.58 -12.46 -22.14
N THR A 558 19.88 -12.50 -22.48
CA THR A 558 20.96 -12.18 -21.54
C THR A 558 21.85 -11.06 -22.07
N LEU A 559 22.45 -10.31 -21.15
CA LEU A 559 23.40 -9.24 -21.50
C LEU A 559 24.60 -9.78 -22.29
N ASN A 560 25.03 -11.03 -22.03
CA ASN A 560 26.19 -11.61 -22.70
C ASN A 560 25.92 -11.97 -24.17
N ALA A 561 24.66 -12.12 -24.57
CA ALA A 561 24.30 -12.41 -25.96
C ALA A 561 24.42 -11.17 -26.88
N GLY A 562 24.34 -9.96 -26.32
CA GLY A 562 24.45 -8.73 -27.09
C GLY A 562 25.88 -8.45 -27.56
N THR A 563 26.04 -8.15 -28.84
CA THR A 563 27.35 -7.84 -29.44
C THR A 563 27.79 -6.39 -29.17
N ASN A 564 26.83 -5.49 -28.99
CA ASN A 564 27.09 -4.06 -28.79
C ASN A 564 26.74 -3.70 -27.34
N ARG A 565 27.72 -3.23 -26.56
CA ARG A 565 27.51 -2.67 -25.24
C ARG A 565 27.09 -1.21 -25.39
N THR A 566 25.82 -0.90 -25.10
CA THR A 566 25.24 0.44 -25.32
C THR A 566 25.35 1.33 -24.09
N TYR A 567 25.32 0.74 -22.87
CA TYR A 567 25.38 1.49 -21.63
C TYR A 567 25.85 0.63 -20.47
N THR A 568 26.66 1.18 -19.60
CA THR A 568 27.01 0.55 -18.32
C THR A 568 27.30 1.64 -17.30
N THR A 569 26.67 1.56 -16.14
CA THR A 569 26.94 2.47 -15.03
C THR A 569 26.90 1.73 -13.69
N SER A 570 27.63 2.23 -12.73
CA SER A 570 27.63 1.73 -11.37
C SER A 570 27.74 2.91 -10.41
N VAL A 571 26.88 2.92 -9.40
CA VAL A 571 26.84 3.95 -8.36
C VAL A 571 26.90 3.27 -7.00
N LYS A 572 27.78 3.79 -6.13
CA LYS A 572 27.80 3.42 -4.71
C LYS A 572 27.70 4.70 -3.89
N THR A 573 26.72 4.75 -3.00
CA THR A 573 26.54 5.87 -2.07
C THR A 573 26.20 5.34 -0.69
N GLY A 574 26.39 6.18 0.31
CA GLY A 574 26.03 5.82 1.67
C GLY A 574 26.13 6.99 2.62
N TYR A 575 25.59 6.81 3.80
CA TYR A 575 25.72 7.78 4.88
C TYR A 575 25.54 7.10 6.23
N ARG A 576 26.05 7.75 7.27
CA ARG A 576 25.95 7.34 8.65
C ARG A 576 25.38 8.45 9.49
N ILE A 577 24.61 8.06 10.51
CA ILE A 577 24.08 8.98 11.51
C ILE A 577 24.49 8.45 12.87
N LEU A 578 25.06 9.32 13.69
CA LEU A 578 25.29 9.08 15.11
C LEU A 578 24.42 10.04 15.90
N SER A 579 23.64 9.53 16.83
CA SER A 579 22.64 10.30 17.55
C SER A 579 22.72 10.07 19.05
N GLY A 580 22.53 11.15 19.83
CA GLY A 580 22.21 11.08 21.24
C GLY A 580 20.83 11.69 21.46
N PHE A 581 20.00 11.09 22.30
CA PHE A 581 18.64 11.57 22.56
C PHE A 581 18.21 11.35 24.00
N ALA A 582 17.28 12.19 24.45
CA ALA A 582 16.64 12.07 25.75
C ALA A 582 15.17 12.47 25.65
N ARG A 583 14.35 11.85 26.48
CA ARG A 583 12.94 12.17 26.65
C ARG A 583 12.56 12.09 28.12
N VAL A 584 11.72 13.02 28.56
CA VAL A 584 11.14 13.01 29.90
C VAL A 584 9.65 13.27 29.78
N ASP A 585 8.85 12.30 30.20
CA ASP A 585 7.41 12.43 30.36
C ASP A 585 7.09 12.54 31.83
N TYR A 586 6.39 13.60 32.20
CA TYR A 586 5.97 13.88 33.58
C TYR A 586 4.47 14.11 33.62
N ASP A 587 3.79 13.52 34.57
CA ASP A 587 2.42 13.86 34.91
C ASP A 587 2.20 13.99 36.42
N TYR A 588 1.23 14.83 36.78
CA TYR A 588 0.74 14.98 38.12
C TYR A 588 -0.72 14.57 38.22
N ASN A 589 -1.00 13.53 39.03
CA ASN A 589 -2.33 12.95 39.24
C ASN A 589 -3.08 12.61 37.96
N TYR A 590 -2.37 12.27 36.85
CA TYR A 590 -2.96 12.05 35.52
C TYR A 590 -3.69 13.25 34.92
N ARG A 591 -3.53 14.46 35.52
CA ARG A 591 -4.23 15.70 35.13
C ARG A 591 -3.35 16.61 34.28
N TYR A 592 -2.17 16.94 34.79
CA TYR A 592 -1.23 17.84 34.14
C TYR A 592 -0.06 17.08 33.59
N MET A 593 0.20 17.20 32.31
CA MET A 593 1.23 16.43 31.63
C MET A 593 2.21 17.34 30.89
N VAL A 594 3.49 17.01 30.93
CA VAL A 594 4.55 17.65 30.17
C VAL A 594 5.45 16.58 29.58
N SER A 595 5.78 16.70 28.29
CA SER A 595 6.80 15.87 27.60
C SER A 595 7.88 16.77 27.05
N LEU A 596 9.12 16.45 27.39
CA LEU A 596 10.32 17.10 26.87
C LEU A 596 11.11 16.08 26.05
N VAL A 597 11.53 16.45 24.85
CA VAL A 597 12.36 15.63 23.96
C VAL A 597 13.55 16.46 23.51
N ALA A 598 14.71 15.86 23.49
CA ALA A 598 15.92 16.44 22.92
C ALA A 598 16.67 15.37 22.12
N ARG A 599 17.06 15.70 20.91
CA ARG A 599 17.89 14.82 20.06
C ARG A 599 19.00 15.64 19.40
N TYR A 600 20.18 15.04 19.31
CA TYR A 600 21.36 15.61 18.68
C TYR A 600 21.91 14.61 17.67
N ASP A 601 21.87 14.95 16.37
CA ASP A 601 22.23 14.08 15.25
C ASP A 601 23.47 14.59 14.55
N GLY A 602 24.47 13.71 14.33
CA GLY A 602 25.61 13.94 13.46
C GLY A 602 25.46 13.13 12.17
N ILE A 603 25.41 13.81 11.01
CA ILE A 603 25.14 13.19 9.70
C ILE A 603 26.37 13.29 8.81
N SER A 604 26.90 12.17 8.32
CA SER A 604 28.12 12.11 7.49
C SER A 604 27.98 12.73 6.10
N LYS A 605 26.77 12.97 5.60
CA LYS A 605 26.52 13.65 4.30
C LYS A 605 26.92 15.12 4.29
N LEU A 606 26.96 15.76 5.44
CA LEU A 606 27.29 17.17 5.57
C LEU A 606 28.77 17.31 5.85
N SER A 607 29.47 18.09 5.04
CA SER A 607 30.91 18.38 5.22
C SER A 607 31.14 19.27 6.44
N ASP A 608 30.36 20.35 6.51
CA ASP A 608 30.35 21.33 7.57
C ASP A 608 29.02 21.29 8.30
N ASN A 609 28.97 21.70 9.57
CA ASN A 609 27.74 21.71 10.38
C ASN A 609 27.03 20.37 10.41
N ARG A 610 27.79 19.28 10.61
CA ARG A 610 27.27 17.89 10.61
C ARG A 610 26.24 17.62 11.70
N TRP A 611 26.24 18.44 12.76
CA TRP A 611 25.46 18.23 13.96
C TRP A 611 24.26 19.14 14.00
N GLY A 612 23.09 18.55 14.23
CA GLY A 612 21.83 19.26 14.39
C GLY A 612 21.16 18.92 15.73
N PHE A 613 20.57 19.93 16.38
CA PHE A 613 19.82 19.78 17.62
C PHE A 613 18.33 19.90 17.36
N PHE A 614 17.55 18.94 17.84
CA PHE A 614 16.11 18.81 17.64
C PHE A 614 15.38 18.77 18.99
N PRO A 615 15.01 19.93 19.57
CA PRO A 615 14.22 19.99 20.78
C PRO A 615 12.72 19.83 20.49
N GLY A 616 11.99 19.23 21.42
CA GLY A 616 10.54 19.12 21.40
C GLY A 616 9.96 19.31 22.80
N ILE A 617 8.88 20.06 22.90
CA ILE A 617 8.11 20.22 24.13
C ILE A 617 6.62 20.11 23.81
N SER A 618 5.90 19.43 24.69
CA SER A 618 4.44 19.40 24.68
C SER A 618 3.88 19.36 26.09
N ALA A 619 2.71 19.95 26.26
CA ALA A 619 1.98 19.97 27.51
C ALA A 619 0.53 19.54 27.26
N GLY A 620 -0.14 19.00 28.25
CA GLY A 620 -1.54 18.60 28.17
C GLY A 620 -2.22 18.69 29.54
N TRP A 621 -3.52 18.89 29.49
CA TRP A 621 -4.36 18.95 30.67
C TRP A 621 -5.59 18.06 30.49
N ASN A 622 -5.77 17.08 31.35
CA ASN A 622 -6.97 16.24 31.40
C ASN A 622 -8.06 16.93 32.22
N VAL A 623 -8.83 17.82 31.61
CA VAL A 623 -9.89 18.59 32.27
C VAL A 623 -10.97 17.69 32.86
N HIS A 624 -11.25 16.57 32.19
CA HIS A 624 -12.23 15.57 32.65
C HIS A 624 -11.85 14.90 33.98
N GLU A 625 -10.57 14.95 34.39
CA GLU A 625 -10.10 14.45 35.68
C GLU A 625 -10.23 15.46 36.84
N GLU A 626 -10.63 16.72 36.55
CA GLU A 626 -10.83 17.75 37.57
C GLU A 626 -12.15 17.57 38.32
N ALA A 627 -12.14 17.89 39.64
CA ALA A 627 -13.33 17.76 40.47
C ALA A 627 -14.50 18.61 39.94
N PHE A 628 -14.23 19.85 39.51
CA PHE A 628 -15.26 20.74 38.96
C PHE A 628 -15.93 20.19 37.71
N PHE A 629 -15.21 19.36 36.92
CA PHE A 629 -15.78 18.73 35.74
C PHE A 629 -16.55 17.46 36.10
N LYS A 630 -15.98 16.58 36.94
CA LYS A 630 -16.61 15.34 37.41
C LYS A 630 -17.95 15.57 38.10
N ASP A 631 -18.06 16.69 38.81
CA ASP A 631 -19.28 17.08 39.51
C ASP A 631 -20.28 17.85 38.62
N SER A 632 -19.96 18.09 37.36
CA SER A 632 -20.78 18.82 36.40
C SER A 632 -21.69 17.87 35.59
N LYS A 633 -22.83 18.40 35.12
CA LYS A 633 -23.71 17.68 34.18
C LYS A 633 -23.02 17.39 32.84
N PHE A 634 -21.95 18.09 32.50
CA PHE A 634 -21.16 17.82 31.29
C PHE A 634 -20.41 16.49 31.37
N ALA A 635 -20.06 15.99 32.54
CA ALA A 635 -19.40 14.70 32.73
C ALA A 635 -20.28 13.53 32.32
N GLU A 636 -21.62 13.69 32.29
CA GLU A 636 -22.57 12.66 31.83
C GLU A 636 -22.55 12.49 30.30
N VAL A 637 -22.12 13.53 29.56
CA VAL A 637 -22.18 13.57 28.08
C VAL A 637 -20.78 13.55 27.45
N VAL A 638 -19.77 14.12 28.14
CA VAL A 638 -18.42 14.29 27.61
C VAL A 638 -17.42 13.53 28.50
N SER A 639 -16.93 12.40 27.99
CA SER A 639 -15.99 11.53 28.70
C SER A 639 -14.53 12.01 28.66
N LEU A 640 -14.15 12.83 27.68
CA LEU A 640 -12.77 13.29 27.49
C LEU A 640 -12.70 14.74 27.01
N ILE A 641 -12.10 15.62 27.81
CA ILE A 641 -11.66 16.96 27.40
C ILE A 641 -10.16 17.09 27.69
N LYS A 642 -9.38 17.28 26.64
CA LYS A 642 -7.92 17.34 26.73
C LYS A 642 -7.32 18.40 25.80
N PRO A 643 -7.17 19.65 26.24
CA PRO A 643 -6.35 20.64 25.55
C PRO A 643 -4.87 20.21 25.54
N ARG A 644 -4.23 20.49 24.41
CA ARG A 644 -2.83 20.15 24.15
C ARG A 644 -2.09 21.30 23.53
#